data_126f89efd73a70babba4bb1195238cfc
#
_entry.id   126f89efd73a70babba4bb1195238cfc
#
_cell.length_a   1.000
_cell.length_b   1.000
_cell.length_c   1.000
_cell.angle_alpha   90.00
_cell.angle_beta   90.00
_cell.angle_gamma   90.00
#
_symmetry.space_group_name_H-M   'P 1'
#
loop_
_entity.id
_entity.type
_entity.pdbx_description
1 polymer ?
#
loop_
_entity_poly.entity_id
_entity_poly.type
_entity_poly.pdbx_seq_one_letter_code
_entity_poly.pdbx_strand_id
1 'polypeptide(L)'
;MTSSRTGGDDRAARRPGDPVDESATAGARVDAHGIVTGWSEGARRLLGYRAAGIVGRPAASLLAREPPVEMLRSLRTLPRWSGTATLRHRDGHHLAVNLLAHRRELDGEEAGGGEWLLLSPLTRSAPPLQDDTLVMWAFTRSPVTTALYDTGLRLRRANGDMERVIGLPEAAMQGLRVSEIVVDPESDRTEQCMRRALETGEQQHLQQILHLAGHEGETVWTTSLTPVRDAGGEIRGVLLSAHDITEEHLAKQRLALLNEASIRIGSTLDLARTAQELADVAIPQLADFVTVDLLPAIEGGDDPRAGSPPSPVMLRRVAYQSVLEGCPEVVVGRGTVAAYPDESTAARCLTAGRPLIENMTASALDQVASQTPARAERMRRYGFHSVLAVPMRARGITLGVATFSRHRRPEPFEQDDLLLGEEITARAAVCIDNARRYTRERRTSLTLQSSLLPRGLPPQAAVDVASRYLPASTQAGVGGDWFDVIPLSGARVALVVGDVVGHGVQASAAMGRLRTAVRTLADVDLPPDELLTHLDDMVIRLSAEAESTAGTAGDTGATCLYAVYDPVSRRCAMARAGHPVPAVAMPDGTVVFPDVPAGPPLGLGGLPFEVTEMELPEGTVLALYTDGLIEARGRDVDDGLAALRGVLSRPAASLESACDTVLRTLLPDQPDDDVALLMARTRALDATHVATWDVPPDPAAVAETRKKAIRQLAAWGLDEAAFVTELVVSELVTNAIRYGGAPIQLRLIRDRNLICEVSDASSTSPHLRRARTFDEGGRGLLLVAQLTQGWGTRQTLTGKTIWAEQALSPPSSPTPKTD
;
A
#
# COMPACT_ATOMS: atom_id res chain seq x y z
N MET A 1 64.04 -15.54 -12.55
CA MET A 1 65.30 -15.03 -13.11
C MET A 1 65.15 -13.54 -13.31
N THR A 2 65.83 -12.83 -12.52
CA THR A 2 66.61 -11.61 -12.71
C THR A 2 65.80 -10.37 -12.99
N SER A 3 65.69 -9.54 -11.99
CA SER A 3 66.71 -8.55 -11.45
C SER A 3 66.34 -7.14 -11.92
N SER A 4 65.85 -6.35 -11.03
CA SER A 4 66.45 -5.21 -10.28
C SER A 4 66.43 -3.87 -11.03
N ARG A 5 65.89 -2.85 -10.43
CA ARG A 5 66.47 -1.70 -9.73
C ARG A 5 65.43 -0.56 -9.67
N THR A 6 64.93 -0.28 -8.54
CA THR A 6 65.18 0.92 -7.70
C THR A 6 65.30 2.24 -8.47
N GLY A 7 64.36 3.08 -8.33
CA GLY A 7 64.34 4.49 -8.52
C GLY A 7 63.21 5.05 -7.65
N GLY A 8 63.55 5.43 -6.46
CA GLY A 8 62.64 6.13 -5.54
C GLY A 8 62.38 7.53 -6.11
N ASP A 9 61.13 7.77 -6.45
CA ASP A 9 60.63 9.10 -6.73
C ASP A 9 59.79 9.50 -5.50
N ASP A 10 60.49 10.27 -4.68
CA ASP A 10 59.97 10.91 -3.47
C ASP A 10 59.03 12.05 -3.92
N ARG A 11 57.81 11.65 -4.40
CA ARG A 11 56.69 12.58 -4.57
C ARG A 11 56.01 12.71 -3.21
N ALA A 12 56.59 13.59 -2.40
CA ALA A 12 55.89 14.17 -1.26
C ALA A 12 54.51 14.61 -1.73
N ALA A 13 53.48 14.02 -1.15
CA ALA A 13 52.08 14.37 -1.36
C ALA A 13 51.92 15.89 -1.14
N ARG A 14 51.76 16.64 -2.22
CA ARG A 14 51.36 18.04 -2.17
C ARG A 14 49.93 18.07 -1.57
N ARG A 15 49.78 18.76 -0.45
CA ARG A 15 48.48 19.08 0.14
C ARG A 15 47.68 19.94 -0.86
N PRO A 16 46.39 19.70 -1.06
CA PRO A 16 45.54 20.60 -1.83
C PRO A 16 45.60 21.98 -1.18
N GLY A 17 46.04 22.99 -1.91
CA GLY A 17 46.09 24.38 -1.44
C GLY A 17 47.46 25.09 -1.39
N ASP A 18 48.51 24.54 -2.02
CA ASP A 18 49.73 25.34 -2.30
C ASP A 18 49.64 25.94 -3.74
N PRO A 19 49.15 27.19 -3.86
CA PRO A 19 48.98 27.83 -5.15
C PRO A 19 50.16 28.74 -5.42
N VAL A 20 51.30 28.28 -5.80
CA VAL A 20 52.26 29.24 -6.30
C VAL A 20 53.28 28.56 -7.23
N ASP A 21 53.11 28.79 -8.51
CA ASP A 21 54.24 28.83 -9.39
C ASP A 21 55.15 29.95 -8.89
N GLU A 22 56.20 29.57 -8.16
CA GLU A 22 57.10 30.46 -7.44
C GLU A 22 57.83 31.49 -8.31
N SER A 23 57.63 31.47 -9.63
CA SER A 23 58.36 32.28 -10.57
C SER A 23 57.64 33.57 -11.02
N ALA A 24 56.35 33.70 -10.91
CA ALA A 24 55.62 34.79 -11.55
C ALA A 24 54.68 35.59 -10.61
N THR A 25 54.39 35.10 -9.41
CA THR A 25 53.60 35.82 -8.40
C THR A 25 54.38 35.98 -7.12
N ALA A 26 54.41 37.17 -6.55
CA ALA A 26 54.94 37.40 -5.22
C ALA A 26 53.93 37.04 -4.18
N GLY A 27 54.21 36.04 -3.34
CA GLY A 27 53.35 35.59 -2.25
C GLY A 27 54.01 35.67 -0.89
N ALA A 28 53.24 36.15 0.11
CA ALA A 28 53.64 36.12 1.50
C ALA A 28 52.50 35.62 2.38
N ARG A 29 52.82 34.86 3.42
CA ARG A 29 51.84 34.47 4.46
C ARG A 29 52.12 35.26 5.72
N VAL A 30 51.05 35.68 6.39
CA VAL A 30 51.11 36.55 7.58
C VAL A 30 50.10 36.02 8.60
N ASP A 31 50.52 35.78 9.82
CA ASP A 31 49.64 35.27 10.88
C ASP A 31 48.67 36.36 11.41
N ALA A 32 47.81 35.98 12.33
CA ALA A 32 46.85 36.88 12.96
C ALA A 32 47.50 38.04 13.73
N HIS A 33 48.78 37.92 14.10
CA HIS A 33 49.55 38.95 14.80
C HIS A 33 50.34 39.87 13.84
N GLY A 34 50.19 39.66 12.53
CA GLY A 34 50.85 40.42 11.51
C GLY A 34 52.30 40.00 11.27
N ILE A 35 52.73 38.84 11.71
CA ILE A 35 54.09 38.28 11.51
C ILE A 35 54.11 37.45 10.23
N VAL A 36 55.16 37.65 9.41
CA VAL A 36 55.34 36.85 8.17
C VAL A 36 55.70 35.42 8.51
N THR A 37 54.88 34.47 8.11
CA THR A 37 55.06 33.02 8.30
C THR A 37 55.54 32.29 7.05
N GLY A 38 55.37 32.91 5.86
CA GLY A 38 55.79 32.34 4.58
C GLY A 38 56.21 33.44 3.59
N TRP A 39 57.21 33.10 2.72
CA TRP A 39 57.80 34.03 1.77
C TRP A 39 58.19 33.29 0.48
N SER A 40 57.52 33.59 -0.62
CA SER A 40 57.72 32.94 -1.88
C SER A 40 58.96 33.44 -2.61
N GLU A 41 59.48 32.68 -3.59
CA GLU A 41 60.54 33.10 -4.48
C GLU A 41 60.14 34.34 -5.29
N GLY A 42 58.83 34.46 -5.68
CA GLY A 42 58.30 35.66 -6.31
C GLY A 42 58.45 36.89 -5.41
N ALA A 43 58.07 36.75 -4.13
CA ALA A 43 58.25 37.87 -3.17
C ALA A 43 59.76 38.24 -2.97
N ARG A 44 60.63 37.25 -3.02
CA ARG A 44 62.11 37.53 -3.00
C ARG A 44 62.52 38.33 -4.25
N ARG A 45 62.03 38.00 -5.43
CA ARG A 45 62.32 38.74 -6.66
C ARG A 45 61.74 40.14 -6.67
N LEU A 46 60.54 40.30 -6.12
CA LEU A 46 59.91 41.61 -6.06
C LEU A 46 60.56 42.60 -5.12
N LEU A 47 60.92 42.09 -3.91
CA LEU A 47 61.40 42.99 -2.81
C LEU A 47 62.79 42.76 -2.40
N GLY A 48 63.55 41.79 -2.99
CA GLY A 48 64.95 41.53 -2.76
C GLY A 48 65.34 40.87 -1.44
N TYR A 49 64.31 40.58 -0.54
CA TYR A 49 64.56 39.96 0.74
C TYR A 49 64.55 38.41 0.59
N ARG A 50 65.48 37.71 1.26
CA ARG A 50 65.43 36.25 1.39
C ARG A 50 64.49 35.83 2.50
N ALA A 51 63.86 34.70 2.37
CA ALA A 51 62.89 34.16 3.37
C ALA A 51 63.44 34.18 4.80
N ALA A 52 64.71 33.71 4.98
CA ALA A 52 65.39 33.71 6.28
C ALA A 52 65.57 35.08 6.95
N GLY A 53 65.45 36.19 6.18
CA GLY A 53 65.56 37.55 6.71
C GLY A 53 64.24 38.25 7.00
N ILE A 54 63.11 37.65 6.56
CA ILE A 54 61.75 38.22 6.64
C ILE A 54 60.79 37.38 7.43
N VAL A 55 60.84 36.06 7.32
CA VAL A 55 60.01 35.19 8.12
C VAL A 55 60.25 35.42 9.60
N GLY A 56 59.24 35.56 10.42
CA GLY A 56 59.27 35.91 11.83
C GLY A 56 59.35 37.43 12.09
N ARG A 57 59.30 38.29 11.05
CA ARG A 57 59.21 39.75 11.23
C ARG A 57 57.80 40.29 10.97
N PRO A 58 57.45 41.44 11.55
CA PRO A 58 56.15 42.08 11.24
C PRO A 58 56.07 42.47 9.76
N ALA A 59 55.02 42.10 9.07
CA ALA A 59 54.73 42.47 7.68
C ALA A 59 54.66 43.99 7.48
N ALA A 60 54.27 44.73 8.49
CA ALA A 60 54.29 46.16 8.50
C ALA A 60 55.72 46.79 8.24
N SER A 61 56.78 46.06 8.57
CA SER A 61 58.17 46.48 8.30
C SER A 61 58.48 46.60 6.80
N LEU A 62 57.70 45.91 5.97
CA LEU A 62 57.83 45.95 4.51
C LEU A 62 57.10 47.17 3.88
N LEU A 63 56.23 47.86 4.61
CA LEU A 63 55.57 49.02 4.12
C LEU A 63 56.50 50.26 4.14
N ALA A 64 56.46 51.01 3.05
CA ALA A 64 57.27 52.23 2.92
C ALA A 64 56.58 53.46 3.57
N ARG A 65 55.31 53.38 3.84
CA ARG A 65 54.43 54.34 4.52
C ARG A 65 53.55 53.67 5.48
N GLU A 66 52.99 54.35 6.46
CA GLU A 66 51.95 53.81 7.34
C GLU A 66 50.73 53.32 6.50
N PRO A 67 50.20 52.13 6.81
CA PRO A 67 49.08 51.63 6.08
C PRO A 67 47.87 52.53 6.27
N PRO A 68 47.06 52.76 5.23
CA PRO A 68 45.79 53.49 5.37
C PRO A 68 44.90 52.86 6.45
N VAL A 69 44.21 53.70 7.25
CA VAL A 69 43.31 53.21 8.33
C VAL A 69 42.22 52.30 7.80
N GLU A 70 41.77 52.51 6.56
CA GLU A 70 40.78 51.70 5.85
C GLU A 70 41.32 50.29 5.54
N MET A 71 42.57 50.14 5.13
CA MET A 71 43.20 48.85 4.92
C MET A 71 43.24 48.05 6.22
N LEU A 72 43.64 48.62 7.31
CA LEU A 72 43.69 47.94 8.61
C LEU A 72 42.29 47.56 9.15
N ARG A 73 41.30 48.40 8.87
CA ARG A 73 39.88 48.10 9.21
C ARG A 73 39.40 46.92 8.37
N SER A 74 39.60 46.97 7.06
CA SER A 74 39.15 45.94 6.12
C SER A 74 39.83 44.57 6.39
N LEU A 75 41.10 44.50 6.69
CA LEU A 75 41.81 43.31 7.09
C LEU A 75 41.30 42.69 8.42
N ARG A 76 40.65 43.50 9.28
CA ARG A 76 40.05 42.95 10.52
C ARG A 76 38.64 42.41 10.35
N THR A 77 37.89 42.95 9.38
CA THR A 77 36.45 42.65 9.22
C THR A 77 36.08 41.85 8.00
N LEU A 78 36.90 41.85 6.95
CA LEU A 78 36.61 41.22 5.68
C LEU A 78 37.46 39.94 5.47
N PRO A 79 36.95 38.88 4.85
CA PRO A 79 37.69 37.68 4.52
C PRO A 79 38.71 37.94 3.38
N ARG A 80 38.59 39.05 2.67
CA ARG A 80 39.41 39.42 1.52
C ARG A 80 39.56 40.94 1.40
N TRP A 81 40.75 41.38 0.96
CA TRP A 81 41.04 42.78 0.70
C TRP A 81 41.92 42.92 -0.54
N SER A 82 41.70 43.91 -1.33
CA SER A 82 42.58 44.30 -2.44
C SER A 82 42.87 45.81 -2.42
N GLY A 83 44.07 46.18 -2.82
CA GLY A 83 44.45 47.59 -2.90
C GLY A 83 45.92 47.78 -3.26
N THR A 84 46.33 49.03 -3.48
CA THR A 84 47.70 49.34 -3.77
C THR A 84 48.48 49.66 -2.48
N ALA A 85 49.60 48.97 -2.28
CA ALA A 85 50.52 49.23 -1.16
C ALA A 85 51.89 49.70 -1.70
N THR A 86 52.53 50.63 -1.01
CA THR A 86 53.92 51.01 -1.31
C THR A 86 54.83 50.23 -0.38
N LEU A 87 55.59 49.25 -0.99
CA LEU A 87 56.49 48.38 -0.27
C LEU A 87 57.92 48.88 -0.41
N ARG A 88 58.80 48.61 0.58
CA ARG A 88 60.21 48.92 0.63
C ARG A 88 61.01 47.74 0.10
N HIS A 89 61.80 47.97 -0.98
CA HIS A 89 62.74 47.02 -1.49
C HIS A 89 64.01 47.02 -0.56
N ARG A 90 64.72 45.88 -0.54
CA ARG A 90 65.92 45.69 0.28
C ARG A 90 66.95 46.75 0.05
N ASP A 91 67.10 47.28 -1.17
CA ASP A 91 68.03 48.29 -1.55
C ASP A 91 67.56 49.72 -1.25
N GLY A 92 66.48 49.87 -0.53
CA GLY A 92 65.93 51.11 -0.03
C GLY A 92 64.98 51.88 -0.93
N HIS A 93 64.78 51.48 -2.19
CA HIS A 93 63.79 52.12 -3.05
C HIS A 93 62.32 51.58 -2.74
N HIS A 94 61.36 52.39 -3.14
CA HIS A 94 59.95 52.10 -2.88
C HIS A 94 59.25 51.60 -4.14
N LEU A 95 58.40 50.55 -3.98
CA LEU A 95 57.66 49.94 -5.03
C LEU A 95 56.16 50.04 -4.72
N ALA A 96 55.39 50.61 -5.62
CA ALA A 96 53.93 50.53 -5.58
C ALA A 96 53.49 49.21 -6.20
N VAL A 97 52.80 48.38 -5.44
CA VAL A 97 52.32 47.04 -5.86
C VAL A 97 50.84 46.93 -5.59
N ASN A 98 50.17 46.26 -6.49
CA ASN A 98 48.76 45.82 -6.22
C ASN A 98 48.82 44.58 -5.35
N LEU A 99 48.19 44.61 -4.20
CA LEU A 99 48.12 43.51 -3.28
C LEU A 99 46.67 42.95 -3.22
N LEU A 100 46.59 41.65 -3.29
CA LEU A 100 45.38 40.88 -2.98
C LEU A 100 45.66 40.09 -1.70
N ALA A 101 44.81 40.22 -0.70
CA ALA A 101 44.89 39.53 0.59
C ALA A 101 43.68 38.64 0.80
N HIS A 102 43.92 37.36 1.08
CA HIS A 102 42.92 36.39 1.47
C HIS A 102 43.15 35.90 2.89
N ARG A 103 42.06 35.80 3.68
CA ARG A 103 42.10 35.19 5.01
C ARG A 103 41.84 33.70 4.86
N ARG A 104 42.73 32.87 5.41
CA ARG A 104 42.57 31.40 5.46
C ARG A 104 42.25 31.04 6.92
N GLU A 105 41.21 30.26 7.12
CA GLU A 105 41.00 29.61 8.40
C GLU A 105 41.79 28.28 8.38
N LEU A 106 42.57 28.04 9.43
CA LEU A 106 43.28 26.79 9.60
C LEU A 106 42.41 25.81 10.34
N ASP A 107 42.16 24.63 9.72
CA ASP A 107 41.40 23.56 10.37
C ASP A 107 42.12 23.15 11.68
N GLY A 108 41.47 23.39 12.81
CA GLY A 108 41.85 22.80 14.10
C GLY A 108 42.22 23.72 15.24
N GLU A 109 42.16 25.06 15.12
CA GLU A 109 42.42 25.96 16.25
C GLU A 109 41.21 26.82 16.60
N GLU A 110 41.05 27.05 17.93
CA GLU A 110 39.92 27.83 18.52
C GLU A 110 39.74 29.19 17.86
N ALA A 111 38.50 29.66 17.78
CA ALA A 111 38.04 30.88 17.15
C ALA A 111 38.96 32.09 17.38
N GLY A 112 39.79 32.47 16.34
CA GLY A 112 40.63 33.65 16.35
C GLY A 112 41.94 33.58 15.55
N GLY A 113 42.39 32.42 15.09
CA GLY A 113 43.66 32.26 14.41
C GLY A 113 43.52 32.10 12.89
N GLY A 114 43.40 33.19 12.13
CA GLY A 114 43.42 33.18 10.67
C GLY A 114 44.78 33.59 10.11
N GLU A 115 45.31 32.94 9.06
CA GLU A 115 46.47 33.32 8.32
C GLU A 115 46.08 34.12 7.08
N TRP A 116 46.82 35.20 6.77
CA TRP A 116 46.62 35.98 5.57
C TRP A 116 47.57 35.56 4.47
N LEU A 117 47.05 35.27 3.28
CA LEU A 117 47.82 35.07 2.06
C LEU A 117 47.84 36.38 1.27
N LEU A 118 49.01 37.01 1.15
CA LEU A 118 49.22 38.22 0.37
C LEU A 118 49.83 37.88 -0.99
N LEU A 119 49.20 38.31 -2.06
CA LEU A 119 49.63 38.05 -3.44
C LEU A 119 49.84 39.36 -4.21
N SER A 120 50.87 39.40 -5.04
CA SER A 120 51.11 40.49 -6.00
C SER A 120 51.74 39.96 -7.30
N PRO A 121 51.28 40.36 -8.49
CA PRO A 121 51.89 40.01 -9.75
C PRO A 121 53.25 40.64 -9.93
N LEU A 122 54.21 39.89 -10.55
CA LEU A 122 55.55 40.35 -10.82
C LEU A 122 55.71 41.09 -12.15
N THR A 123 54.73 41.08 -13.02
CA THR A 123 54.80 41.68 -14.35
C THR A 123 54.21 43.09 -14.33
N ARG A 124 55.00 44.09 -14.84
CA ARG A 124 54.52 45.40 -15.23
C ARG A 124 53.42 45.18 -16.32
N SER A 125 52.31 45.91 -16.25
CA SER A 125 51.24 45.89 -17.25
C SER A 125 51.81 45.89 -18.67
N ALA A 126 51.41 44.92 -19.53
CA ALA A 126 51.68 44.94 -20.94
C ALA A 126 51.06 46.23 -21.55
N PRO A 127 51.68 46.80 -22.61
CA PRO A 127 51.09 47.98 -23.27
C PRO A 127 49.67 47.64 -23.76
N PRO A 128 48.70 48.61 -23.73
CA PRO A 128 47.34 48.40 -24.18
C PRO A 128 47.37 47.98 -25.64
N LEU A 129 46.63 46.91 -25.97
CA LEU A 129 46.29 46.53 -27.33
C LEU A 129 45.65 47.77 -28.00
N GLN A 130 45.98 48.06 -29.26
CA GLN A 130 45.32 49.13 -30.08
C GLN A 130 43.86 48.65 -30.29
N ASP A 131 42.95 49.21 -29.55
CA ASP A 131 41.59 48.77 -29.50
C ASP A 131 40.66 49.59 -30.35
N ASP A 132 39.87 48.91 -31.13
CA ASP A 132 38.59 49.43 -31.60
C ASP A 132 37.73 49.74 -30.36
N THR A 133 37.50 51.00 -30.10
CA THR A 133 36.79 51.47 -28.88
C THR A 133 35.44 50.81 -28.67
N LEU A 134 34.81 50.41 -29.78
CA LEU A 134 33.50 49.69 -29.75
C LEU A 134 33.64 48.26 -29.19
N VAL A 135 34.65 47.53 -29.61
CA VAL A 135 34.94 46.14 -29.15
C VAL A 135 35.24 46.13 -27.66
N MET A 136 36.02 47.13 -27.20
CA MET A 136 36.32 47.30 -25.78
C MET A 136 35.11 47.63 -24.96
N TRP A 137 34.24 48.49 -25.43
CA TRP A 137 32.99 48.80 -24.76
C TRP A 137 32.04 47.56 -24.72
N ALA A 138 31.94 46.79 -25.79
CA ALA A 138 31.20 45.58 -25.83
C ALA A 138 31.69 44.54 -24.79
N PHE A 139 33.02 44.36 -24.70
CA PHE A 139 33.63 43.50 -23.69
C PHE A 139 33.36 44.00 -22.25
N THR A 140 33.66 45.28 -22.00
CA THR A 140 33.57 45.85 -20.63
C THR A 140 32.14 45.91 -20.12
N ARG A 141 31.12 46.08 -20.99
CA ARG A 141 29.70 46.18 -20.64
C ARG A 141 28.88 44.92 -20.92
N SER A 142 29.52 43.87 -21.37
CA SER A 142 28.88 42.56 -21.55
C SER A 142 28.22 42.12 -20.23
N PRO A 143 26.94 41.68 -20.25
CA PRO A 143 26.30 41.10 -19.09
C PRO A 143 26.75 39.68 -18.79
N VAL A 144 27.64 39.13 -19.63
CA VAL A 144 28.21 37.78 -19.45
C VAL A 144 29.51 37.94 -18.67
N THR A 145 29.65 37.26 -17.58
CA THR A 145 30.88 37.20 -16.78
C THR A 145 32.01 36.67 -17.63
N THR A 146 32.96 37.56 -18.00
CA THR A 146 33.98 37.23 -19.01
C THR A 146 35.38 37.70 -18.55
N ALA A 147 36.36 36.81 -18.76
CA ALA A 147 37.73 37.08 -18.47
C ALA A 147 38.66 36.49 -19.53
N LEU A 148 39.72 37.20 -19.89
CA LEU A 148 40.76 36.80 -20.85
C LEU A 148 42.05 36.45 -20.08
N TYR A 149 42.56 35.25 -20.30
CA TYR A 149 43.77 34.73 -19.73
C TYR A 149 44.84 34.51 -20.84
N ASP A 150 46.10 34.71 -20.54
CA ASP A 150 47.18 34.38 -21.46
C ASP A 150 47.51 32.86 -21.47
N THR A 151 48.51 32.48 -22.28
CA THR A 151 48.97 31.07 -22.36
C THR A 151 49.65 30.60 -21.04
N GLY A 152 50.00 31.48 -20.14
CA GLY A 152 50.51 31.19 -18.78
C GLY A 152 49.35 31.11 -17.77
N LEU A 153 48.09 31.15 -18.21
CA LEU A 153 46.85 31.17 -17.38
C LEU A 153 46.78 32.37 -16.45
N ARG A 154 47.35 33.54 -16.88
CA ARG A 154 47.29 34.74 -16.10
C ARG A 154 46.25 35.71 -16.69
N LEU A 155 45.46 36.31 -15.82
CA LEU A 155 44.41 37.25 -16.20
C LEU A 155 45.00 38.45 -16.92
N ARG A 156 44.54 38.71 -18.11
CA ARG A 156 44.85 39.89 -18.91
C ARG A 156 43.80 40.95 -18.84
N ARG A 157 42.54 40.55 -18.96
CA ARG A 157 41.37 41.40 -18.93
C ARG A 157 40.18 40.70 -18.20
N ALA A 158 39.44 41.49 -17.46
CA ALA A 158 38.18 41.11 -16.88
C ALA A 158 37.13 42.18 -17.22
N ASN A 159 35.91 41.77 -17.50
CA ASN A 159 34.85 42.73 -17.74
C ASN A 159 34.18 43.18 -16.44
N GLY A 160 33.30 44.19 -16.49
CA GLY A 160 32.65 44.71 -15.30
C GLY A 160 31.71 43.73 -14.60
N ASP A 161 31.22 42.69 -15.32
CA ASP A 161 30.44 41.64 -14.71
C ASP A 161 31.30 40.66 -13.90
N MET A 162 32.49 40.29 -14.41
CA MET A 162 33.49 39.53 -13.66
C MET A 162 33.91 40.27 -12.38
N GLU A 163 34.18 41.59 -12.47
CA GLU A 163 34.51 42.41 -11.29
C GLU A 163 33.42 42.35 -10.22
N ARG A 164 32.16 42.40 -10.65
CA ARG A 164 30.97 42.33 -9.75
C ARG A 164 30.84 40.99 -9.10
N VAL A 165 30.91 39.92 -9.88
CA VAL A 165 30.75 38.53 -9.41
C VAL A 165 31.89 38.14 -8.47
N ILE A 166 33.12 38.49 -8.83
CA ILE A 166 34.27 38.19 -7.99
C ILE A 166 34.39 39.15 -6.81
N GLY A 167 33.84 40.40 -6.94
CA GLY A 167 33.92 41.45 -5.96
C GLY A 167 35.32 42.09 -5.86
N LEU A 168 36.12 42.03 -6.94
CA LEU A 168 37.46 42.59 -7.04
C LEU A 168 37.59 43.37 -8.35
N PRO A 169 38.24 44.56 -8.34
CA PRO A 169 38.46 45.28 -9.57
C PRO A 169 39.52 44.56 -10.45
N GLU A 170 39.40 44.71 -11.77
CA GLU A 170 40.33 44.11 -12.75
C GLU A 170 41.81 44.36 -12.38
N ALA A 171 42.16 45.57 -11.94
CA ALA A 171 43.51 45.93 -11.57
C ALA A 171 44.11 45.08 -10.40
N ALA A 172 43.23 44.55 -9.52
CA ALA A 172 43.68 43.68 -8.42
C ALA A 172 43.84 42.20 -8.89
N MET A 173 43.12 41.80 -9.92
CA MET A 173 43.16 40.44 -10.47
C MET A 173 44.18 40.27 -11.61
N GLN A 174 44.51 41.34 -12.28
CA GLN A 174 45.39 41.33 -13.47
C GLN A 174 46.74 40.66 -13.17
N GLY A 175 47.15 39.68 -13.96
CA GLY A 175 48.38 38.93 -13.82
C GLY A 175 48.29 37.75 -12.84
N LEU A 176 47.17 37.58 -12.15
CA LEU A 176 46.91 36.44 -11.28
C LEU A 176 46.23 35.29 -12.04
N ARG A 177 46.31 34.07 -11.51
CA ARG A 177 45.57 32.88 -11.98
C ARG A 177 44.21 32.78 -11.36
N VAL A 178 43.36 31.93 -11.90
CA VAL A 178 41.99 31.69 -11.33
C VAL A 178 42.09 31.19 -9.89
N SER A 179 42.99 30.25 -9.59
CA SER A 179 43.19 29.69 -8.25
C SER A 179 43.78 30.70 -7.24
N GLU A 180 44.42 31.80 -7.76
CA GLU A 180 44.95 32.90 -6.95
C GLU A 180 43.87 33.96 -6.68
N ILE A 181 42.86 34.06 -7.55
CA ILE A 181 41.74 35.02 -7.46
C ILE A 181 40.58 34.43 -6.64
N VAL A 182 40.17 33.18 -6.94
CA VAL A 182 39.07 32.48 -6.29
C VAL A 182 39.66 31.29 -5.49
N VAL A 183 39.64 31.43 -4.18
CA VAL A 183 40.14 30.37 -3.28
C VAL A 183 39.03 29.36 -3.05
N ASP A 184 38.84 28.46 -4.03
CA ASP A 184 37.87 27.38 -4.05
C ASP A 184 38.55 26.16 -4.65
N PRO A 185 38.29 24.92 -4.16
CA PRO A 185 38.85 23.70 -4.72
C PRO A 185 38.54 23.47 -6.22
N GLU A 186 37.43 23.98 -6.71
CA GLU A 186 37.02 23.87 -8.12
C GLU A 186 37.85 24.79 -9.06
N SER A 187 38.57 25.78 -8.51
CA SER A 187 39.46 26.66 -9.29
C SER A 187 40.59 25.89 -9.96
N ASP A 188 41.14 24.87 -9.30
CA ASP A 188 42.19 24.00 -9.88
C ASP A 188 41.65 23.22 -11.09
N ARG A 189 40.40 22.79 -11.03
CA ARG A 189 39.71 22.12 -12.15
C ARG A 189 39.51 23.06 -13.32
N THR A 190 39.13 24.31 -13.05
CA THR A 190 39.04 25.35 -14.07
C THR A 190 40.38 25.55 -14.78
N GLU A 191 41.50 25.65 -14.05
CA GLU A 191 42.83 25.79 -14.64
C GLU A 191 43.26 24.54 -15.44
N GLN A 192 42.89 23.35 -15.00
CA GLN A 192 43.16 22.13 -15.77
C GLN A 192 42.40 22.16 -17.12
N CYS A 193 41.14 22.57 -17.13
CA CYS A 193 40.35 22.73 -18.34
C CYS A 193 40.95 23.84 -19.24
N MET A 194 41.44 24.96 -18.67
CA MET A 194 42.13 26.01 -19.43
C MET A 194 43.40 25.47 -20.11
N ARG A 195 44.22 24.67 -19.39
CA ARG A 195 45.40 24.03 -19.98
C ARG A 195 45.03 23.13 -21.13
N ARG A 196 43.96 22.32 -20.92
CA ARG A 196 43.48 21.41 -21.96
C ARG A 196 42.97 22.18 -23.20
N ALA A 197 42.25 23.29 -23.00
CA ALA A 197 41.86 24.17 -24.11
C ALA A 197 43.05 24.74 -24.89
N LEU A 198 44.15 25.11 -24.20
CA LEU A 198 45.36 25.57 -24.85
C LEU A 198 46.12 24.44 -25.60
N GLU A 199 46.14 23.23 -25.04
CA GLU A 199 46.84 22.09 -25.62
C GLU A 199 46.12 21.53 -26.84
N THR A 200 44.78 21.37 -26.73
CA THR A 200 43.97 20.77 -27.79
C THR A 200 43.49 21.77 -28.83
N GLY A 201 43.45 23.02 -28.47
CA GLY A 201 42.83 24.09 -29.29
C GLY A 201 41.31 23.98 -29.42
N GLU A 202 40.66 23.14 -28.57
CA GLU A 202 39.24 22.92 -28.52
C GLU A 202 38.60 23.63 -27.30
N GLN A 203 37.40 24.11 -27.48
CA GLN A 203 36.63 24.70 -26.38
C GLN A 203 36.32 23.65 -25.31
N GLN A 204 36.47 24.02 -24.04
CA GLN A 204 36.10 23.21 -22.89
C GLN A 204 34.89 23.81 -22.20
N HIS A 205 34.03 22.92 -21.67
CA HIS A 205 32.87 23.31 -20.85
C HIS A 205 32.95 22.60 -19.51
N LEU A 206 32.64 23.31 -18.46
CA LEU A 206 32.50 22.74 -17.14
C LEU A 206 31.35 23.37 -16.40
N GLN A 207 30.69 22.56 -15.56
CA GLN A 207 29.70 23.00 -14.61
C GLN A 207 30.26 22.74 -13.24
N GLN A 208 30.18 23.73 -12.35
CA GLN A 208 30.75 23.65 -11.02
C GLN A 208 29.95 24.42 -10.00
N ILE A 209 30.06 24.01 -8.74
CA ILE A 209 29.46 24.69 -7.60
C ILE A 209 30.53 25.57 -7.00
N LEU A 210 30.30 26.85 -6.88
CA LEU A 210 31.25 27.81 -6.36
C LEU A 210 30.72 28.51 -5.10
N HIS A 211 31.59 28.70 -4.14
CA HIS A 211 31.38 29.55 -2.96
C HIS A 211 31.98 30.90 -3.18
N LEU A 212 31.25 31.84 -3.74
CA LEU A 212 31.74 33.18 -4.03
C LEU A 212 31.57 34.09 -2.81
N ALA A 213 32.61 34.84 -2.48
CA ALA A 213 32.58 35.76 -1.35
C ALA A 213 31.52 36.86 -1.60
N GLY A 214 30.54 36.99 -0.68
CA GLY A 214 29.45 37.95 -0.78
C GLY A 214 28.14 37.40 -1.33
N HIS A 215 28.10 36.12 -1.66
CA HIS A 215 26.83 35.38 -1.94
C HIS A 215 26.51 34.47 -0.77
N GLU A 216 25.28 34.49 -0.32
CA GLU A 216 24.77 33.52 0.68
C GLU A 216 24.40 32.23 -0.04
N GLY A 217 25.11 31.13 0.28
CA GLY A 217 24.85 29.79 -0.29
C GLY A 217 25.72 29.37 -1.47
N GLU A 218 25.50 28.16 -1.92
CA GLU A 218 26.16 27.54 -3.09
C GLU A 218 25.58 28.10 -4.38
N THR A 219 26.46 28.51 -5.31
CA THR A 219 26.06 28.96 -6.64
C THR A 219 26.54 27.99 -7.71
N VAL A 220 25.70 27.71 -8.68
CA VAL A 220 26.01 26.76 -9.77
C VAL A 220 26.35 27.54 -11.03
N TRP A 221 27.57 27.38 -11.51
CA TRP A 221 28.09 28.10 -12.66
C TRP A 221 28.36 27.16 -13.83
N THR A 222 27.99 27.59 -15.04
CA THR A 222 28.50 26.98 -16.26
C THR A 222 29.58 27.86 -16.85
N THR A 223 30.75 27.28 -17.11
CA THR A 223 31.91 27.98 -17.60
C THR A 223 32.32 27.40 -18.96
N SER A 224 32.49 28.28 -19.93
CA SER A 224 33.06 27.97 -21.25
C SER A 224 34.47 28.53 -21.33
N LEU A 225 35.39 27.75 -21.74
CA LEU A 225 36.82 28.09 -21.89
C LEU A 225 37.21 27.95 -23.38
N THR A 226 37.27 29.07 -24.06
CA THR A 226 37.47 29.12 -25.51
C THR A 226 38.91 29.58 -25.82
N PRO A 227 39.71 28.81 -26.53
CA PRO A 227 41.06 29.25 -26.94
C PRO A 227 40.96 30.40 -27.93
N VAL A 228 41.69 31.47 -27.65
CA VAL A 228 41.74 32.68 -28.47
C VAL A 228 42.96 32.60 -29.37
N ARG A 229 42.73 32.71 -30.70
CA ARG A 229 43.75 32.65 -31.75
C ARG A 229 44.02 34.00 -32.32
N ASP A 230 45.28 34.26 -32.69
CA ASP A 230 45.63 35.42 -33.47
C ASP A 230 45.34 35.23 -34.98
N ALA A 231 45.61 36.30 -35.80
CA ALA A 231 45.39 36.24 -37.24
C ALA A 231 46.26 35.18 -37.98
N GLY A 232 47.30 34.67 -37.35
CA GLY A 232 48.15 33.58 -37.86
C GLY A 232 47.67 32.19 -37.41
N GLY A 233 46.58 32.09 -36.60
CA GLY A 233 46.04 30.83 -36.11
C GLY A 233 46.72 30.34 -34.81
N GLU A 234 47.74 31.04 -34.30
CA GLU A 234 48.43 30.71 -33.05
C GLU A 234 47.54 31.02 -31.84
N ILE A 235 47.50 30.07 -30.86
CA ILE A 235 46.72 30.28 -29.61
C ILE A 235 47.47 31.28 -28.71
N ARG A 236 46.82 32.39 -28.37
CA ARG A 236 47.35 33.48 -27.57
C ARG A 236 46.80 33.54 -26.15
N GLY A 237 45.76 32.76 -25.86
CA GLY A 237 45.18 32.73 -24.56
C GLY A 237 43.85 31.96 -24.52
N VAL A 238 43.13 32.05 -23.41
CA VAL A 238 41.80 31.47 -23.18
C VAL A 238 40.83 32.53 -22.75
N LEU A 239 39.70 32.61 -23.43
CA LEU A 239 38.55 33.37 -23.00
C LEU A 239 37.69 32.49 -22.08
N LEU A 240 37.54 32.90 -20.84
CA LEU A 240 36.60 32.36 -19.87
C LEU A 240 35.29 33.13 -19.96
N SER A 241 34.20 32.44 -20.20
CA SER A 241 32.85 32.99 -20.08
C SER A 241 32.05 32.13 -19.12
N ALA A 242 31.50 32.75 -18.08
CA ALA A 242 30.75 32.06 -17.04
C ALA A 242 29.33 32.62 -16.91
N HIS A 243 28.38 31.72 -16.67
CA HIS A 243 26.98 32.05 -16.40
C HIS A 243 26.57 31.43 -15.12
N ASP A 244 25.89 32.19 -14.29
CA ASP A 244 25.15 31.65 -13.14
C ASP A 244 23.90 30.93 -13.65
N ILE A 245 23.83 29.66 -13.35
CA ILE A 245 22.69 28.79 -13.70
C ILE A 245 22.01 28.22 -12.45
N THR A 246 22.19 28.86 -11.32
CA THR A 246 21.68 28.38 -10.02
C THR A 246 20.17 28.22 -10.07
N GLU A 247 19.43 29.21 -10.53
CA GLU A 247 17.97 29.15 -10.68
C GLU A 247 17.53 28.03 -11.64
N GLU A 248 18.20 27.91 -12.80
CA GLU A 248 17.92 26.87 -13.78
C GLU A 248 18.22 25.47 -13.23
N HIS A 249 19.32 25.33 -12.50
CA HIS A 249 19.72 24.08 -11.87
C HIS A 249 18.71 23.64 -10.82
N LEU A 250 18.31 24.55 -9.93
CA LEU A 250 17.29 24.29 -8.93
C LEU A 250 15.93 23.95 -9.57
N ALA A 251 15.54 24.68 -10.63
CA ALA A 251 14.32 24.37 -11.37
C ALA A 251 14.34 22.96 -12.00
N LYS A 252 15.50 22.55 -12.57
CA LYS A 252 15.66 21.19 -13.09
C LYS A 252 15.59 20.13 -11.99
N GLN A 253 16.19 20.37 -10.85
CA GLN A 253 16.11 19.45 -9.70
C GLN A 253 14.66 19.31 -9.21
N ARG A 254 13.93 20.42 -9.11
CA ARG A 254 12.50 20.41 -8.73
C ARG A 254 11.66 19.61 -9.72
N LEU A 255 11.86 19.85 -11.03
CA LEU A 255 11.16 19.08 -12.07
C LEU A 255 11.51 17.58 -12.02
N ALA A 256 12.75 17.24 -11.76
CA ALA A 256 13.18 15.85 -11.61
C ALA A 256 12.48 15.18 -10.42
N LEU A 257 12.42 15.86 -9.27
CA LEU A 257 11.73 15.36 -8.08
C LEU A 257 10.22 15.21 -8.32
N LEU A 258 9.57 16.17 -8.98
CA LEU A 258 8.15 16.06 -9.33
C LEU A 258 7.88 14.91 -10.29
N ASN A 259 8.76 14.70 -11.27
CA ASN A 259 8.67 13.57 -12.19
C ASN A 259 8.86 12.23 -11.45
N GLU A 260 9.85 12.13 -10.57
CA GLU A 260 10.06 10.95 -9.72
C GLU A 260 8.84 10.67 -8.84
N ALA A 261 8.31 11.70 -8.18
CA ALA A 261 7.08 11.62 -7.41
C ALA A 261 5.90 11.11 -8.26
N SER A 262 5.84 11.57 -9.53
CA SER A 262 4.81 11.17 -10.46
C SER A 262 4.83 9.68 -10.81
N ILE A 263 5.99 9.08 -10.84
CA ILE A 263 6.18 7.67 -11.20
C ILE A 263 6.06 6.77 -9.96
N ARG A 264 6.62 7.19 -8.82
CA ARG A 264 6.78 6.35 -7.64
C ARG A 264 5.61 6.42 -6.67
N ILE A 265 4.97 7.60 -6.51
CA ILE A 265 3.88 7.77 -5.55
C ILE A 265 2.58 7.23 -6.12
N GLY A 266 1.97 6.28 -5.43
CA GLY A 266 0.72 5.66 -5.82
C GLY A 266 0.88 4.46 -6.75
N SER A 267 2.00 3.75 -6.66
CA SER A 267 2.27 2.53 -7.42
C SER A 267 1.29 1.39 -7.11
N THR A 268 0.64 1.45 -5.95
CA THR A 268 -0.33 0.47 -5.46
C THR A 268 -1.52 1.17 -4.76
N LEU A 269 -2.58 0.41 -4.51
CA LEU A 269 -3.70 0.84 -3.66
C LEU A 269 -3.48 0.53 -2.18
N ASP A 270 -2.21 0.41 -1.75
CA ASP A 270 -1.83 0.27 -0.35
C ASP A 270 -1.49 1.65 0.23
N LEU A 271 -2.26 2.04 1.25
CA LEU A 271 -2.14 3.32 1.92
C LEU A 271 -0.77 3.51 2.61
N ALA A 272 -0.29 2.46 3.31
CA ALA A 272 0.98 2.53 4.03
C ALA A 272 2.16 2.59 3.06
N ARG A 273 2.08 1.85 1.96
CA ARG A 273 3.09 1.88 0.90
C ARG A 273 3.12 3.24 0.20
N THR A 274 1.97 3.81 -0.16
CA THR A 274 1.90 5.15 -0.76
C THR A 274 2.46 6.23 0.15
N ALA A 275 2.18 6.16 1.46
CA ALA A 275 2.75 7.07 2.45
C ALA A 275 4.29 6.92 2.56
N GLN A 276 4.81 5.69 2.45
CA GLN A 276 6.25 5.44 2.44
C GLN A 276 6.90 5.95 1.15
N GLU A 277 6.27 5.75 -0.01
CA GLU A 277 6.74 6.27 -1.29
C GLU A 277 6.89 7.79 -1.28
N LEU A 278 5.97 8.53 -0.63
CA LEU A 278 6.10 9.97 -0.41
C LEU A 278 7.35 10.30 0.41
N ALA A 279 7.58 9.59 1.53
CA ALA A 279 8.73 9.84 2.39
C ALA A 279 10.05 9.52 1.67
N ASP A 280 10.09 8.43 0.90
CA ASP A 280 11.28 7.99 0.16
C ASP A 280 11.65 8.94 -0.98
N VAL A 281 10.65 9.50 -1.68
CA VAL A 281 10.87 10.45 -2.78
C VAL A 281 11.37 11.80 -2.27
N ALA A 282 10.91 12.23 -1.10
CA ALA A 282 11.29 13.52 -0.54
C ALA A 282 12.73 13.54 0.04
N ILE A 283 13.32 12.38 0.29
CA ILE A 283 14.66 12.25 0.85
C ILE A 283 15.66 11.77 -0.23
N PRO A 284 16.83 12.35 -0.32
CA PRO A 284 17.37 13.50 0.46
C PRO A 284 17.07 14.86 -0.17
N GLN A 285 16.34 14.93 -1.26
CA GLN A 285 16.26 16.09 -2.13
C GLN A 285 15.53 17.29 -1.52
N LEU A 286 14.47 17.06 -0.74
CA LEU A 286 13.70 18.12 -0.09
C LEU A 286 14.02 18.24 1.41
N ALA A 287 14.20 17.12 2.11
CA ALA A 287 14.32 17.06 3.56
C ALA A 287 15.36 16.00 4.00
N ASP A 288 15.81 16.11 5.26
CA ASP A 288 16.68 15.12 5.88
C ASP A 288 15.89 14.06 6.66
N PHE A 289 14.69 14.42 7.13
CA PHE A 289 13.78 13.52 7.83
C PHE A 289 12.33 13.86 7.47
N VAL A 290 11.55 12.83 7.11
CA VAL A 290 10.14 12.96 6.73
C VAL A 290 9.28 12.02 7.55
N THR A 291 8.10 12.49 7.94
CA THR A 291 7.07 11.67 8.58
C THR A 291 5.72 11.91 7.94
N VAL A 292 4.96 10.83 7.79
CA VAL A 292 3.58 10.87 7.30
C VAL A 292 2.66 10.35 8.40
N ASP A 293 1.78 11.22 8.84
CA ASP A 293 0.83 10.96 9.92
C ASP A 293 -0.60 11.14 9.40
N LEU A 294 -1.45 10.12 9.54
CA LEU A 294 -2.84 10.15 9.10
C LEU A 294 -3.81 10.17 10.28
N LEU A 295 -5.00 10.69 10.04
CA LEU A 295 -6.11 10.56 10.98
C LEU A 295 -6.48 9.08 11.12
N PRO A 296 -6.75 8.55 12.34
CA PRO A 296 -6.99 7.13 12.57
C PRO A 296 -8.15 6.54 11.76
N ALA A 297 -9.17 7.33 11.43
CA ALA A 297 -10.31 6.91 10.61
C ALA A 297 -9.93 6.50 9.18
N ILE A 298 -8.82 7.03 8.66
CA ILE A 298 -8.42 6.84 7.26
C ILE A 298 -8.06 5.38 6.94
N GLU A 299 -7.35 4.69 7.83
CA GLU A 299 -6.99 3.27 7.63
C GLU A 299 -8.20 2.34 7.58
N GLY A 300 -9.26 2.68 8.35
CA GLY A 300 -10.52 1.93 8.33
C GLY A 300 -11.38 2.19 7.09
N GLY A 301 -10.95 3.09 6.20
CA GLY A 301 -11.74 3.51 5.04
C GLY A 301 -12.82 4.54 5.38
N ASP A 302 -12.94 4.96 6.65
CA ASP A 302 -13.98 5.87 7.10
C ASP A 302 -13.68 7.32 6.73
N ASP A 303 -14.74 8.12 6.59
CA ASP A 303 -14.58 9.57 6.40
C ASP A 303 -14.23 10.22 7.75
N PRO A 304 -13.18 11.05 7.82
CA PRO A 304 -12.95 11.84 9.00
C PRO A 304 -14.16 12.78 9.22
N ARG A 305 -14.47 13.07 10.47
CA ARG A 305 -15.56 13.99 10.79
C ARG A 305 -15.32 15.35 10.14
N ALA A 306 -16.37 15.90 9.53
CA ALA A 306 -16.31 17.25 8.96
C ALA A 306 -16.06 18.27 10.07
N GLY A 307 -15.09 19.19 9.86
CA GLY A 307 -14.71 20.24 10.81
C GLY A 307 -13.25 20.15 11.24
N SER A 308 -12.85 21.06 12.14
CA SER A 308 -11.50 21.04 12.73
C SER A 308 -11.31 19.78 13.57
N PRO A 309 -10.12 19.14 13.51
CA PRO A 309 -9.84 17.97 14.32
C PRO A 309 -9.98 18.30 15.82
N PRO A 310 -10.40 17.32 16.64
CA PRO A 310 -10.52 17.54 18.09
C PRO A 310 -9.14 17.76 18.72
N SER A 311 -9.09 18.54 19.78
CA SER A 311 -7.90 18.81 20.59
C SER A 311 -7.76 17.80 21.75
N PRO A 312 -6.59 17.19 21.98
CA PRO A 312 -5.42 17.13 21.08
C PRO A 312 -5.69 16.32 19.81
N VAL A 313 -4.99 16.67 18.72
CA VAL A 313 -5.14 15.93 17.46
C VAL A 313 -4.49 14.57 17.58
N MET A 314 -5.29 13.51 17.39
CA MET A 314 -4.79 12.13 17.35
C MET A 314 -4.37 11.79 15.94
N LEU A 315 -3.11 11.40 15.75
CA LEU A 315 -2.56 10.99 14.47
C LEU A 315 -1.87 9.64 14.58
N ARG A 316 -2.01 8.82 13.54
CA ARG A 316 -1.30 7.55 13.40
C ARG A 316 -0.11 7.74 12.47
N ARG A 317 1.08 7.39 12.93
CA ARG A 317 2.30 7.35 12.12
C ARG A 317 2.22 6.20 11.12
N VAL A 318 2.11 6.53 9.83
CA VAL A 318 2.00 5.53 8.76
C VAL A 318 3.36 5.28 8.10
N ALA A 319 4.14 6.34 7.88
CA ALA A 319 5.44 6.23 7.28
C ALA A 319 6.43 7.23 7.85
N TYR A 320 7.71 6.93 7.71
CA TYR A 320 8.82 7.86 7.94
C TYR A 320 10.05 7.41 7.18
N GLN A 321 10.94 8.34 6.88
CA GLN A 321 12.24 8.10 6.25
C GLN A 321 13.25 9.16 6.72
N SER A 322 14.53 8.78 6.74
CA SER A 322 15.64 9.63 7.12
C SER A 322 16.84 9.44 6.20
N VAL A 323 17.67 10.48 6.09
CA VAL A 323 19.04 10.36 5.52
C VAL A 323 19.97 9.56 6.42
N LEU A 324 19.62 9.38 7.70
CA LEU A 324 20.37 8.57 8.67
C LEU A 324 19.89 7.13 8.65
N GLU A 325 20.82 6.20 8.60
CA GLU A 325 20.52 4.76 8.64
C GLU A 325 19.77 4.38 9.91
N GLY A 326 18.68 3.60 9.78
CA GLY A 326 17.85 3.18 10.90
C GLY A 326 16.93 4.24 11.49
N CYS A 327 16.88 5.45 10.92
CA CYS A 327 16.01 6.56 11.34
C CYS A 327 16.05 6.83 12.87
N PRO A 328 17.22 7.13 13.44
CA PRO A 328 17.39 7.27 14.89
C PRO A 328 16.66 8.50 15.48
N GLU A 329 16.17 9.41 14.66
CA GLU A 329 15.38 10.59 15.04
C GLU A 329 13.95 10.23 15.44
N VAL A 330 13.49 9.05 15.06
CA VAL A 330 12.10 8.62 15.29
C VAL A 330 11.79 8.55 16.78
N VAL A 331 10.70 9.20 17.18
CA VAL A 331 10.11 9.14 18.53
C VAL A 331 8.84 8.28 18.51
N VAL A 332 8.03 8.41 17.46
CA VAL A 332 6.79 7.65 17.29
C VAL A 332 6.99 6.63 16.19
N GLY A 333 6.89 5.36 16.53
CA GLY A 333 7.05 4.26 15.57
C GLY A 333 5.87 4.13 14.60
N ARG A 334 6.09 3.42 13.47
CA ARG A 334 5.05 3.11 12.49
C ARG A 334 3.89 2.35 13.15
N GLY A 335 2.65 2.67 12.77
CA GLY A 335 1.42 2.06 13.29
C GLY A 335 0.97 2.64 14.63
N THR A 336 1.81 3.45 15.31
CA THR A 336 1.48 4.03 16.60
C THR A 336 0.60 5.26 16.46
N VAL A 337 -0.45 5.35 17.28
CA VAL A 337 -1.28 6.55 17.41
C VAL A 337 -0.70 7.41 18.52
N ALA A 338 -0.43 8.67 18.20
CA ALA A 338 0.09 9.65 19.14
C ALA A 338 -0.78 10.91 19.19
N ALA A 339 -0.84 11.53 20.38
CA ALA A 339 -1.49 12.82 20.57
C ALA A 339 -0.53 13.95 20.17
N TYR A 340 -1.01 14.84 19.35
CA TYR A 340 -0.28 16.04 18.93
C TYR A 340 -0.92 17.25 19.63
N PRO A 341 -0.18 17.94 20.50
CA PRO A 341 -0.64 19.16 21.14
C PRO A 341 -1.02 20.24 20.11
N ASP A 342 -1.96 21.10 20.44
CA ASP A 342 -2.49 22.15 19.55
C ASP A 342 -1.42 23.09 19.00
N GLU A 343 -0.41 23.39 19.81
CA GLU A 343 0.70 24.28 19.46
C GLU A 343 1.77 23.59 18.59
N SER A 344 1.67 22.25 18.36
CA SER A 344 2.62 21.57 17.49
C SER A 344 2.42 22.00 16.04
N THR A 345 3.52 22.10 15.27
CA THR A 345 3.49 22.49 13.86
C THR A 345 2.50 21.65 13.05
N ALA A 346 2.42 20.35 13.31
CA ALA A 346 1.50 19.44 12.66
C ALA A 346 0.03 19.74 12.99
N ALA A 347 -0.31 19.96 14.27
CA ALA A 347 -1.69 20.27 14.68
C ALA A 347 -2.13 21.65 14.17
N ARG A 348 -1.26 22.65 14.26
CA ARG A 348 -1.50 24.00 13.71
C ARG A 348 -1.73 23.96 12.20
N CYS A 349 -0.92 23.18 11.47
CA CYS A 349 -1.07 22.97 10.04
C CYS A 349 -2.44 22.36 9.70
N LEU A 350 -2.86 21.32 10.41
CA LEU A 350 -4.16 20.68 10.21
C LEU A 350 -5.35 21.59 10.53
N THR A 351 -5.24 22.36 11.62
CA THR A 351 -6.29 23.31 12.04
C THR A 351 -6.39 24.47 11.05
N ALA A 352 -5.25 25.00 10.60
CA ALA A 352 -5.20 26.09 9.62
C ALA A 352 -5.59 25.62 8.20
N GLY A 353 -5.47 24.32 7.91
CA GLY A 353 -5.72 23.72 6.59
C GLY A 353 -4.77 24.20 5.49
N ARG A 354 -3.59 24.72 5.86
CA ARG A 354 -2.55 25.26 4.98
C ARG A 354 -1.16 24.85 5.47
N PRO A 355 -0.15 24.76 4.57
CA PRO A 355 1.20 24.45 4.98
C PRO A 355 1.81 25.51 5.90
N LEU A 356 2.74 25.08 6.74
CA LEU A 356 3.44 25.93 7.69
C LEU A 356 4.93 25.59 7.69
N ILE A 357 5.76 26.63 7.59
CA ILE A 357 7.20 26.54 7.87
C ILE A 357 7.45 27.07 9.28
N GLU A 358 8.27 26.38 10.05
CA GLU A 358 8.67 26.78 11.38
C GLU A 358 10.17 26.56 11.58
N ASN A 359 10.88 27.64 11.89
CA ASN A 359 12.29 27.56 12.26
C ASN A 359 12.43 27.22 13.74
N MET A 360 13.17 26.16 14.04
CA MET A 360 13.35 25.63 15.38
C MET A 360 14.35 26.44 16.19
N THR A 361 13.92 27.64 16.61
CA THR A 361 14.68 28.48 17.55
C THR A 361 14.76 27.81 18.93
N ALA A 362 15.64 28.30 19.81
CA ALA A 362 15.72 27.83 21.19
C ALA A 362 14.38 27.92 21.91
N SER A 363 13.63 29.03 21.70
CA SER A 363 12.28 29.21 22.26
C SER A 363 11.26 28.22 21.71
N ALA A 364 11.29 27.91 20.40
CA ALA A 364 10.42 26.91 19.79
C ALA A 364 10.71 25.50 20.35
N LEU A 365 11.98 25.15 20.51
CA LEU A 365 12.38 23.88 21.11
C LEU A 365 11.99 23.76 22.58
N ASP A 366 12.01 24.84 23.34
CA ASP A 366 11.55 24.86 24.72
C ASP A 366 10.02 24.70 24.80
N GLN A 367 9.28 25.27 23.88
CA GLN A 367 7.84 25.04 23.75
C GLN A 367 7.53 23.58 23.44
N VAL A 368 8.23 22.96 22.47
CA VAL A 368 8.10 21.52 22.20
C VAL A 368 8.47 20.70 23.44
N ALA A 369 9.50 21.08 24.20
CA ALA A 369 9.93 20.36 25.40
C ALA A 369 8.88 20.39 26.51
N SER A 370 8.13 21.48 26.65
CA SER A 370 7.06 21.59 27.65
C SER A 370 5.91 20.60 27.42
N GLN A 371 5.68 20.20 26.17
CA GLN A 371 4.57 19.35 25.77
C GLN A 371 5.00 17.91 25.43
N THR A 372 6.14 17.76 24.77
CA THR A 372 6.68 16.48 24.32
C THR A 372 8.20 16.40 24.53
N PRO A 373 8.66 16.14 25.78
CA PRO A 373 10.08 16.18 26.14
C PRO A 373 10.95 15.26 25.26
N ALA A 374 10.48 14.04 24.98
CA ALA A 374 11.23 13.07 24.18
C ALA A 374 11.45 13.56 22.73
N ARG A 375 10.48 14.29 22.15
CA ARG A 375 10.61 14.87 20.82
C ARG A 375 11.63 16.02 20.82
N ALA A 376 11.54 16.90 21.82
CA ALA A 376 12.47 18.02 21.95
C ALA A 376 13.92 17.53 22.17
N GLU A 377 14.12 16.50 22.96
CA GLU A 377 15.42 15.87 23.15
C GLU A 377 16.03 15.37 21.84
N ARG A 378 15.21 14.65 21.03
CA ARG A 378 15.66 14.18 19.71
C ARG A 378 15.97 15.34 18.78
N MET A 379 15.10 16.36 18.72
CA MET A 379 15.33 17.53 17.87
C MET A 379 16.63 18.26 18.24
N ARG A 380 16.91 18.44 19.54
CA ARG A 380 18.17 19.03 19.99
C ARG A 380 19.37 18.13 19.68
N ARG A 381 19.26 16.82 19.92
CA ARG A 381 20.34 15.86 19.68
C ARG A 381 20.78 15.82 18.24
N TYR A 382 19.86 15.90 17.28
CA TYR A 382 20.15 15.83 15.86
C TYR A 382 20.24 17.20 15.19
N GLY A 383 20.02 18.30 15.93
CA GLY A 383 20.19 19.66 15.41
C GLY A 383 19.07 20.10 14.46
N PHE A 384 17.82 19.69 14.70
CA PHE A 384 16.69 20.15 13.89
C PHE A 384 16.57 21.68 13.96
N HIS A 385 16.60 22.35 12.81
CA HIS A 385 16.54 23.81 12.74
C HIS A 385 15.39 24.34 11.89
N SER A 386 14.81 23.53 10.97
CA SER A 386 13.66 23.95 10.16
C SER A 386 12.70 22.79 9.93
N VAL A 387 11.40 23.05 10.03
CA VAL A 387 10.31 22.11 9.86
C VAL A 387 9.27 22.68 8.92
N LEU A 388 8.84 21.89 7.94
CA LEU A 388 7.74 22.18 7.04
C LEU A 388 6.64 21.15 7.28
N ALA A 389 5.44 21.56 7.66
CA ALA A 389 4.26 20.73 7.78
C ALA A 389 3.27 21.05 6.66
N VAL A 390 2.83 20.01 5.95
CA VAL A 390 1.92 20.12 4.81
C VAL A 390 0.68 19.27 5.05
N PRO A 391 -0.55 19.83 4.99
CA PRO A 391 -1.76 19.07 5.22
C PRO A 391 -2.03 18.19 4.01
N MET A 392 -2.29 16.90 4.25
CA MET A 392 -2.68 15.95 3.21
C MET A 392 -4.17 16.09 2.94
N ARG A 393 -4.54 16.68 1.82
CA ARG A 393 -5.93 16.96 1.48
C ARG A 393 -6.29 16.41 0.10
N ALA A 394 -7.41 15.70 0.02
CA ALA A 394 -7.97 15.25 -1.24
C ALA A 394 -9.48 15.47 -1.24
N ARG A 395 -10.02 15.99 -2.35
CA ARG A 395 -11.47 16.23 -2.54
C ARG A 395 -12.14 16.97 -1.38
N GLY A 396 -11.44 17.95 -0.80
CA GLY A 396 -11.95 18.74 0.31
C GLY A 396 -11.85 18.09 1.70
N ILE A 397 -11.36 16.84 1.78
CA ILE A 397 -11.18 16.09 3.03
C ILE A 397 -9.71 16.16 3.45
N THR A 398 -9.46 16.44 4.72
CA THR A 398 -8.13 16.37 5.33
C THR A 398 -7.89 14.94 5.81
N LEU A 399 -6.85 14.30 5.29
CA LEU A 399 -6.49 12.93 5.59
C LEU A 399 -5.44 12.82 6.70
N GLY A 400 -4.56 13.84 6.81
CA GLY A 400 -3.45 13.85 7.74
C GLY A 400 -2.46 14.96 7.43
N VAL A 401 -1.21 14.76 7.81
CA VAL A 401 -0.12 15.73 7.63
C VAL A 401 1.18 15.01 7.24
N ALA A 402 1.89 15.56 6.28
CA ALA A 402 3.28 15.23 6.00
C ALA A 402 4.17 16.28 6.67
N THR A 403 5.19 15.85 7.41
CA THR A 403 6.13 16.74 8.08
C THR A 403 7.54 16.48 7.57
N PHE A 404 8.15 17.48 6.99
CA PHE A 404 9.50 17.51 6.46
C PHE A 404 10.41 18.27 7.43
N SER A 405 11.60 17.80 7.68
CA SER A 405 12.51 18.40 8.63
C SER A 405 13.93 18.44 8.10
N ARG A 406 14.65 19.52 8.38
CA ARG A 406 16.08 19.70 8.07
C ARG A 406 16.92 19.74 9.34
N HIS A 407 18.01 19.01 9.33
CA HIS A 407 18.98 18.94 10.43
C HIS A 407 20.43 18.76 9.96
N ARG A 408 20.66 18.42 8.68
CA ARG A 408 21.98 18.32 8.04
C ARG A 408 22.18 19.41 7.00
N ARG A 409 21.17 19.65 6.18
CA ARG A 409 21.17 20.79 5.27
C ARG A 409 21.16 22.06 6.07
N PRO A 410 22.11 23.01 5.85
CA PRO A 410 22.20 24.22 6.65
C PRO A 410 21.08 25.24 6.36
N GLU A 411 20.54 25.24 5.13
CA GLU A 411 19.51 26.19 4.71
C GLU A 411 18.15 25.83 5.32
N PRO A 412 17.41 26.76 5.91
CA PRO A 412 16.04 26.53 6.34
C PRO A 412 15.11 26.31 5.13
N PHE A 413 13.89 25.81 5.37
CA PHE A 413 12.86 25.76 4.33
C PHE A 413 12.45 27.15 3.89
N GLU A 414 12.31 27.32 2.57
CA GLU A 414 11.85 28.55 1.94
C GLU A 414 10.48 28.34 1.25
N GLN A 415 9.96 29.43 0.65
CA GLN A 415 8.66 29.40 -0.02
C GLN A 415 8.62 28.41 -1.19
N ASP A 416 9.71 28.26 -1.90
CA ASP A 416 9.84 27.33 -3.01
C ASP A 416 9.81 25.86 -2.57
N ASP A 417 10.45 25.56 -1.43
CA ASP A 417 10.39 24.22 -0.81
C ASP A 417 8.95 23.90 -0.34
N LEU A 418 8.24 24.92 0.16
CA LEU A 418 6.86 24.80 0.57
C LEU A 418 5.97 24.40 -0.62
N LEU A 419 6.12 25.08 -1.76
CA LEU A 419 5.37 24.76 -2.98
C LEU A 419 5.65 23.32 -3.46
N LEU A 420 6.92 22.93 -3.44
CA LEU A 420 7.34 21.60 -3.82
C LEU A 420 6.79 20.53 -2.85
N GLY A 421 6.86 20.79 -1.56
CA GLY A 421 6.29 19.95 -0.51
C GLY A 421 4.77 19.80 -0.64
N GLU A 422 4.06 20.90 -0.97
CA GLU A 422 2.62 20.86 -1.26
C GLU A 422 2.29 19.97 -2.44
N GLU A 423 3.01 20.11 -3.56
CA GLU A 423 2.73 19.38 -4.80
C GLU A 423 2.89 17.86 -4.61
N ILE A 424 4.02 17.42 -4.02
CA ILE A 424 4.26 15.99 -3.78
C ILE A 424 3.29 15.41 -2.73
N THR A 425 2.96 16.20 -1.70
CA THR A 425 2.00 15.82 -0.66
C THR A 425 0.58 15.74 -1.21
N ALA A 426 0.16 16.69 -2.06
CA ALA A 426 -1.15 16.68 -2.71
C ALA A 426 -1.34 15.44 -3.57
N ARG A 427 -0.30 15.05 -4.32
CA ARG A 427 -0.31 13.82 -5.11
C ARG A 427 -0.48 12.57 -4.22
N ALA A 428 0.33 12.45 -3.17
CA ALA A 428 0.21 11.35 -2.21
C ALA A 428 -1.18 11.32 -1.55
N ALA A 429 -1.73 12.49 -1.22
CA ALA A 429 -3.06 12.59 -0.64
C ALA A 429 -4.15 12.05 -1.57
N VAL A 430 -4.09 12.34 -2.87
CA VAL A 430 -5.03 11.79 -3.87
C VAL A 430 -4.91 10.27 -3.95
N CYS A 431 -3.69 9.72 -3.99
CA CYS A 431 -3.47 8.28 -4.04
C CYS A 431 -3.93 7.58 -2.75
N ILE A 432 -3.68 8.17 -1.59
CA ILE A 432 -4.15 7.68 -0.28
C ILE A 432 -5.69 7.72 -0.20
N ASP A 433 -6.32 8.78 -0.70
CA ASP A 433 -7.80 8.86 -0.75
C ASP A 433 -8.40 7.79 -1.68
N ASN A 434 -7.76 7.52 -2.81
CA ASN A 434 -8.17 6.43 -3.71
C ASN A 434 -8.03 5.06 -3.01
N ALA A 435 -6.91 4.80 -2.33
CA ALA A 435 -6.68 3.58 -1.55
C ALA A 435 -7.72 3.41 -0.42
N ARG A 436 -8.01 4.50 0.31
CA ARG A 436 -9.04 4.54 1.35
C ARG A 436 -10.42 4.18 0.81
N ARG A 437 -10.83 4.82 -0.29
CA ARG A 437 -12.14 4.57 -0.93
C ARG A 437 -12.25 3.13 -1.41
N TYR A 438 -11.21 2.61 -2.02
CA TYR A 438 -11.14 1.22 -2.42
C TYR A 438 -11.30 0.27 -1.21
N THR A 439 -10.60 0.54 -0.12
CA THR A 439 -10.72 -0.26 1.13
C THR A 439 -12.13 -0.22 1.70
N ARG A 440 -12.77 0.96 1.69
CA ARG A 440 -14.15 1.13 2.14
C ARG A 440 -15.14 0.35 1.27
N GLU A 441 -15.03 0.49 -0.05
CA GLU A 441 -15.88 -0.20 -1.01
C GLU A 441 -15.75 -1.72 -0.85
N ARG A 442 -14.51 -2.21 -0.80
CA ARG A 442 -14.22 -3.62 -0.55
C ARG A 442 -14.82 -4.12 0.76
N ARG A 443 -14.65 -3.37 1.86
CA ARG A 443 -15.20 -3.73 3.16
C ARG A 443 -16.74 -3.76 3.15
N THR A 444 -17.37 -2.79 2.52
CA THR A 444 -18.83 -2.74 2.36
C THR A 444 -19.31 -3.94 1.57
N SER A 445 -18.64 -4.25 0.48
CA SER A 445 -18.95 -5.38 -0.38
C SER A 445 -18.81 -6.71 0.36
N LEU A 446 -17.70 -6.96 1.07
CA LEU A 446 -17.51 -8.16 1.89
C LEU A 446 -18.54 -8.27 3.03
N THR A 447 -18.95 -7.15 3.62
CA THR A 447 -19.99 -7.15 4.66
C THR A 447 -21.35 -7.54 4.10
N LEU A 448 -21.69 -7.03 2.91
CA LEU A 448 -22.92 -7.42 2.21
C LEU A 448 -22.91 -8.91 1.88
N GLN A 449 -21.86 -9.42 1.27
CA GLN A 449 -21.71 -10.84 0.94
C GLN A 449 -21.82 -11.73 2.19
N SER A 450 -21.08 -11.40 3.26
CA SER A 450 -21.14 -12.16 4.51
C SER A 450 -22.53 -12.16 5.16
N SER A 451 -23.34 -11.14 4.88
CA SER A 451 -24.75 -11.09 5.34
C SER A 451 -25.67 -11.99 4.52
N LEU A 452 -25.30 -12.28 3.28
CA LEU A 452 -26.07 -13.15 2.37
C LEU A 452 -25.72 -14.64 2.54
N LEU A 453 -24.54 -14.97 3.06
CA LEU A 453 -24.14 -16.34 3.36
C LEU A 453 -24.73 -16.83 4.69
N PRO A 454 -24.85 -18.15 4.93
CA PRO A 454 -25.34 -18.68 6.21
C PRO A 454 -24.45 -18.27 7.37
N ARG A 455 -24.99 -17.59 8.38
CA ARG A 455 -24.24 -17.24 9.61
C ARG A 455 -23.91 -18.45 10.51
N GLY A 456 -24.49 -19.60 10.21
CA GLY A 456 -24.29 -20.86 10.87
C GLY A 456 -25.20 -21.90 10.21
N LEU A 457 -24.66 -23.10 10.05
CA LEU A 457 -25.45 -24.21 9.53
C LEU A 457 -26.27 -24.79 10.68
N PRO A 458 -27.58 -24.92 10.54
CA PRO A 458 -28.42 -25.53 11.59
C PRO A 458 -27.92 -26.96 11.80
N PRO A 459 -27.77 -27.41 13.05
CA PRO A 459 -27.38 -28.79 13.32
C PRO A 459 -28.44 -29.74 12.73
N GLN A 460 -27.97 -30.70 11.94
CA GLN A 460 -28.82 -31.70 11.26
C GLN A 460 -28.64 -33.05 11.92
N ALA A 461 -29.73 -33.86 11.90
CA ALA A 461 -29.60 -35.27 12.31
C ALA A 461 -29.08 -36.17 11.17
N ALA A 462 -29.43 -35.83 9.94
CA ALA A 462 -29.07 -36.59 8.77
C ALA A 462 -27.58 -36.50 8.44
N VAL A 463 -26.91 -35.40 8.78
CA VAL A 463 -25.50 -35.13 8.41
C VAL A 463 -24.77 -34.31 9.47
N ASP A 464 -23.49 -34.54 9.61
CA ASP A 464 -22.55 -33.56 10.16
C ASP A 464 -22.00 -32.70 9.03
N VAL A 465 -21.91 -31.39 9.23
CA VAL A 465 -21.50 -30.48 8.16
C VAL A 465 -20.33 -29.60 8.57
N ALA A 466 -19.44 -29.32 7.62
CA ALA A 466 -18.40 -28.32 7.71
C ALA A 466 -18.39 -27.53 6.40
N SER A 467 -18.08 -26.24 6.47
CA SER A 467 -18.03 -25.40 5.27
C SER A 467 -16.91 -24.40 5.34
N ARG A 468 -16.43 -23.99 4.17
CA ARG A 468 -15.48 -22.90 4.00
C ARG A 468 -15.91 -22.04 2.82
N TYR A 469 -15.70 -20.75 3.00
CA TYR A 469 -15.86 -19.75 1.95
C TYR A 469 -14.62 -18.87 1.88
N LEU A 470 -14.02 -18.75 0.72
CA LEU A 470 -12.85 -17.91 0.47
C LEU A 470 -13.16 -17.00 -0.71
N PRO A 471 -13.25 -15.68 -0.49
CA PRO A 471 -13.46 -14.75 -1.59
C PRO A 471 -12.21 -14.64 -2.45
N ALA A 472 -12.39 -14.40 -3.75
CA ALA A 472 -11.31 -14.13 -4.68
C ALA A 472 -10.43 -12.96 -4.23
N SER A 473 -9.14 -13.03 -4.54
CA SER A 473 -8.19 -11.93 -4.25
C SER A 473 -8.32 -10.74 -5.18
N THR A 474 -9.15 -10.85 -6.23
CA THR A 474 -9.33 -9.82 -7.27
C THR A 474 -10.00 -8.56 -6.74
N GLN A 475 -9.80 -7.46 -7.46
CA GLN A 475 -10.12 -6.08 -7.03
C GLN A 475 -11.57 -5.82 -6.63
N ALA A 476 -12.52 -6.66 -7.01
CA ALA A 476 -13.94 -6.44 -6.75
C ALA A 476 -14.47 -7.08 -5.44
N GLY A 477 -13.78 -8.06 -4.87
CA GLY A 477 -13.98 -8.56 -3.49
C GLY A 477 -15.34 -9.15 -3.09
N VAL A 478 -16.27 -9.35 -4.02
CA VAL A 478 -17.64 -9.86 -3.79
C VAL A 478 -17.96 -10.87 -4.85
N GLY A 479 -18.18 -12.12 -4.45
CA GLY A 479 -18.41 -13.23 -5.34
C GLY A 479 -19.85 -13.63 -5.56
N GLY A 480 -20.03 -14.52 -6.54
CA GLY A 480 -21.28 -15.16 -6.90
C GLY A 480 -21.52 -16.48 -6.19
N ASP A 481 -20.52 -17.06 -5.56
CA ASP A 481 -20.55 -18.36 -4.93
C ASP A 481 -21.44 -18.42 -3.69
N TRP A 482 -22.17 -19.50 -3.54
CA TRP A 482 -22.91 -19.77 -2.29
C TRP A 482 -22.99 -21.25 -2.00
N PHE A 483 -23.33 -21.57 -0.75
CA PHE A 483 -23.76 -22.88 -0.29
C PHE A 483 -24.91 -22.78 0.71
N ASP A 484 -25.67 -23.85 0.86
CA ASP A 484 -26.67 -23.92 1.88
C ASP A 484 -26.92 -25.36 2.36
N VAL A 485 -27.46 -25.47 3.57
CA VAL A 485 -27.91 -26.72 4.16
C VAL A 485 -29.31 -26.50 4.67
N ILE A 486 -30.27 -27.16 4.04
CA ILE A 486 -31.72 -26.92 4.24
C ILE A 486 -32.36 -28.17 4.83
N PRO A 487 -32.87 -28.10 6.07
CA PRO A 487 -33.68 -29.18 6.60
C PRO A 487 -34.94 -29.35 5.75
N LEU A 488 -35.23 -30.59 5.38
CA LEU A 488 -36.45 -30.97 4.65
C LEU A 488 -37.35 -31.82 5.52
N SER A 489 -38.53 -32.10 5.03
CA SER A 489 -39.47 -33.01 5.68
C SER A 489 -38.86 -34.40 5.88
N GLY A 490 -39.32 -35.14 6.93
CA GLY A 490 -38.92 -36.52 7.13
C GLY A 490 -37.46 -36.75 7.52
N ALA A 491 -36.86 -35.85 8.27
CA ALA A 491 -35.44 -35.85 8.66
C ALA A 491 -34.45 -35.77 7.47
N ARG A 492 -34.94 -35.53 6.27
CA ARG A 492 -34.07 -35.33 5.08
C ARG A 492 -33.40 -33.97 5.12
N VAL A 493 -32.32 -33.87 4.38
CA VAL A 493 -31.55 -32.63 4.25
C VAL A 493 -31.21 -32.39 2.78
N ALA A 494 -31.36 -31.14 2.36
CA ALA A 494 -30.79 -30.67 1.10
C ALA A 494 -29.47 -29.99 1.33
N LEU A 495 -28.51 -30.32 0.46
CA LEU A 495 -27.17 -29.75 0.35
C LEU A 495 -27.10 -29.02 -0.99
N VAL A 496 -26.72 -27.76 -0.96
CA VAL A 496 -26.69 -26.88 -2.13
C VAL A 496 -25.37 -26.21 -2.25
N VAL A 497 -24.81 -26.16 -3.45
CA VAL A 497 -23.70 -25.29 -3.83
C VAL A 497 -24.01 -24.72 -5.21
N GLY A 498 -23.70 -23.46 -5.42
CA GLY A 498 -23.87 -22.82 -6.71
C GLY A 498 -22.95 -21.64 -6.88
N ASP A 499 -22.87 -21.15 -8.10
CA ASP A 499 -22.11 -20.00 -8.51
C ASP A 499 -22.89 -19.17 -9.52
N VAL A 500 -22.86 -17.84 -9.38
CA VAL A 500 -23.43 -16.87 -10.31
C VAL A 500 -22.34 -16.31 -11.19
N VAL A 501 -22.51 -16.39 -12.50
CA VAL A 501 -21.56 -15.87 -13.49
C VAL A 501 -21.25 -14.40 -13.21
N GLY A 502 -19.94 -14.08 -13.08
CA GLY A 502 -19.45 -12.73 -12.86
C GLY A 502 -19.15 -12.44 -11.39
N HIS A 503 -18.74 -11.21 -11.12
CA HIS A 503 -18.31 -10.78 -9.78
C HIS A 503 -18.87 -9.40 -9.43
N GLY A 504 -18.83 -9.05 -8.16
CA GLY A 504 -19.25 -7.75 -7.67
C GLY A 504 -20.68 -7.74 -7.09
N VAL A 505 -21.15 -6.56 -6.78
CA VAL A 505 -22.43 -6.35 -6.06
C VAL A 505 -23.62 -6.96 -6.78
N GLN A 506 -23.63 -6.96 -8.11
CA GLN A 506 -24.74 -7.51 -8.91
C GLN A 506 -24.78 -9.03 -8.81
N ALA A 507 -23.64 -9.73 -8.94
CA ALA A 507 -23.56 -11.17 -8.78
C ALA A 507 -24.00 -11.59 -7.37
N SER A 508 -23.54 -10.91 -6.33
CA SER A 508 -23.98 -11.19 -4.96
C SER A 508 -25.47 -10.93 -4.72
N ALA A 509 -26.05 -9.91 -5.33
CA ALA A 509 -27.48 -9.66 -5.23
C ALA A 509 -28.30 -10.76 -5.93
N ALA A 510 -27.82 -11.26 -7.08
CA ALA A 510 -28.42 -12.40 -7.78
C ALA A 510 -28.27 -13.68 -6.94
N MET A 511 -27.07 -13.95 -6.38
CA MET A 511 -26.80 -15.05 -5.45
C MET A 511 -27.78 -15.07 -4.28
N GLY A 512 -27.98 -13.92 -3.62
CA GLY A 512 -28.93 -13.81 -2.49
C GLY A 512 -30.37 -14.12 -2.90
N ARG A 513 -30.80 -13.72 -4.10
CA ARG A 513 -32.13 -14.07 -4.64
C ARG A 513 -32.25 -15.55 -4.96
N LEU A 514 -31.23 -16.13 -5.62
CA LEU A 514 -31.22 -17.56 -5.95
C LEU A 514 -31.22 -18.42 -4.70
N ARG A 515 -30.38 -18.09 -3.72
CA ARG A 515 -30.35 -18.82 -2.45
C ARG A 515 -31.72 -18.78 -1.74
N THR A 516 -32.38 -17.63 -1.71
CA THR A 516 -33.74 -17.49 -1.13
C THR A 516 -34.76 -18.32 -1.88
N ALA A 517 -34.67 -18.34 -3.22
CA ALA A 517 -35.56 -19.14 -4.06
C ALA A 517 -35.36 -20.63 -3.83
N VAL A 518 -34.10 -21.09 -3.78
CA VAL A 518 -33.83 -22.52 -3.48
C VAL A 518 -34.44 -22.91 -2.14
N ARG A 519 -34.29 -22.10 -1.08
CA ARG A 519 -34.95 -22.36 0.22
C ARG A 519 -36.47 -22.45 0.10
N THR A 520 -37.08 -21.48 -0.58
CA THR A 520 -38.52 -21.45 -0.76
C THR A 520 -39.03 -22.66 -1.55
N LEU A 521 -38.31 -23.06 -2.59
CA LEU A 521 -38.63 -24.23 -3.39
C LEU A 521 -38.40 -25.54 -2.61
N ALA A 522 -37.35 -25.56 -1.79
CA ALA A 522 -37.03 -26.68 -0.90
C ALA A 522 -38.15 -26.89 0.15
N ASP A 523 -38.76 -25.81 0.67
CA ASP A 523 -39.92 -25.89 1.60
C ASP A 523 -41.17 -26.51 0.96
N VAL A 524 -41.27 -26.45 -0.38
CA VAL A 524 -42.36 -27.12 -1.13
C VAL A 524 -42.03 -28.61 -1.35
N ASP A 525 -40.81 -29.02 -1.05
CA ASP A 525 -40.33 -30.39 -1.09
C ASP A 525 -40.26 -31.00 -2.51
N LEU A 526 -39.86 -30.17 -3.49
CA LEU A 526 -39.75 -30.59 -4.89
C LEU A 526 -38.58 -31.56 -5.09
N PRO A 527 -38.69 -32.52 -6.04
CA PRO A 527 -37.54 -33.30 -6.50
C PRO A 527 -36.43 -32.41 -7.07
N PRO A 528 -35.16 -32.86 -7.08
CA PRO A 528 -34.01 -32.02 -7.49
C PRO A 528 -34.12 -31.46 -8.92
N ASP A 529 -34.66 -32.24 -9.88
CA ASP A 529 -34.86 -31.83 -11.27
C ASP A 529 -35.95 -30.74 -11.41
N GLU A 530 -37.08 -30.92 -10.71
CA GLU A 530 -38.17 -29.94 -10.72
C GLU A 530 -37.72 -28.63 -10.03
N LEU A 531 -36.97 -28.73 -8.93
CA LEU A 531 -36.43 -27.54 -8.25
C LEU A 531 -35.52 -26.75 -9.17
N LEU A 532 -34.58 -27.42 -9.85
CA LEU A 532 -33.66 -26.76 -10.79
C LEU A 532 -34.43 -26.16 -11.97
N THR A 533 -35.49 -26.82 -12.48
CA THR A 533 -36.34 -26.29 -13.55
C THR A 533 -37.00 -24.98 -13.13
N HIS A 534 -37.61 -24.94 -11.93
CA HIS A 534 -38.20 -23.71 -11.42
C HIS A 534 -37.18 -22.60 -11.16
N LEU A 535 -35.96 -22.99 -10.75
CA LEU A 535 -34.87 -22.05 -10.55
C LEU A 535 -34.39 -21.46 -11.87
N ASP A 536 -34.27 -22.27 -12.93
CA ASP A 536 -33.97 -21.86 -14.30
C ASP A 536 -34.95 -20.82 -14.83
N ASP A 537 -36.26 -21.12 -14.73
CA ASP A 537 -37.31 -20.16 -15.09
C ASP A 537 -37.22 -18.84 -14.34
N MET A 538 -36.75 -18.85 -13.09
CA MET A 538 -36.57 -17.64 -12.31
C MET A 538 -35.33 -16.85 -12.78
N VAL A 539 -34.25 -17.51 -13.11
CA VAL A 539 -33.04 -16.84 -13.64
C VAL A 539 -33.38 -16.17 -14.98
N ILE A 540 -34.11 -16.86 -15.88
CA ILE A 540 -34.54 -16.28 -17.15
C ILE A 540 -35.36 -15.00 -16.93
N ARG A 541 -36.31 -15.01 -15.98
CA ARG A 541 -37.11 -13.82 -15.66
C ARG A 541 -36.26 -12.68 -15.09
N LEU A 542 -35.30 -12.98 -14.21
CA LEU A 542 -34.41 -11.99 -13.61
C LEU A 542 -33.50 -11.34 -14.66
N SER A 543 -33.01 -12.12 -15.63
CA SER A 543 -32.22 -11.62 -16.76
C SER A 543 -33.01 -10.67 -17.64
N ALA A 544 -34.23 -11.02 -17.98
CA ALA A 544 -35.16 -10.19 -18.77
C ALA A 544 -35.49 -8.85 -18.06
N GLU A 545 -35.67 -8.85 -16.75
CA GLU A 545 -35.89 -7.64 -15.94
C GLU A 545 -34.67 -6.73 -15.93
N ALA A 546 -33.44 -7.29 -15.84
CA ALA A 546 -32.20 -6.57 -15.86
C ALA A 546 -31.95 -5.89 -17.20
N GLU A 547 -32.23 -6.58 -18.32
CA GLU A 547 -32.14 -6.02 -19.68
C GLU A 547 -33.07 -4.82 -19.85
N SER A 548 -34.28 -4.90 -19.33
CA SER A 548 -35.28 -3.83 -19.44
C SER A 548 -34.91 -2.57 -18.67
N THR A 549 -34.09 -2.68 -17.61
CA THR A 549 -33.79 -1.58 -16.69
C THR A 549 -32.43 -0.91 -16.99
N ALA A 550 -31.43 -1.67 -17.42
CA ALA A 550 -30.05 -1.19 -17.61
C ALA A 550 -29.59 -1.03 -19.07
N GLY A 551 -30.38 -1.53 -20.05
CA GLY A 551 -30.06 -1.44 -21.48
C GLY A 551 -28.79 -2.20 -21.90
N THR A 552 -28.20 -2.96 -21.01
CA THR A 552 -27.08 -3.88 -21.26
C THR A 552 -27.56 -5.31 -21.01
N ALA A 553 -27.42 -6.17 -22.03
CA ALA A 553 -27.62 -7.60 -21.87
C ALA A 553 -26.64 -8.10 -20.79
N GLY A 554 -27.13 -8.28 -19.58
CA GLY A 554 -26.40 -8.94 -18.51
C GLY A 554 -26.62 -10.44 -18.65
N ASP A 555 -25.62 -11.18 -19.09
CA ASP A 555 -25.61 -12.65 -19.01
C ASP A 555 -25.64 -13.03 -17.51
N THR A 556 -26.84 -13.10 -16.93
CA THR A 556 -27.02 -13.53 -15.55
C THR A 556 -27.23 -15.06 -15.56
N GLY A 557 -26.18 -15.80 -15.91
CA GLY A 557 -26.17 -17.26 -15.78
C GLY A 557 -25.78 -17.66 -14.36
N ALA A 558 -26.15 -18.87 -13.95
CA ALA A 558 -25.69 -19.48 -12.71
C ALA A 558 -25.48 -20.97 -12.85
N THR A 559 -24.57 -21.53 -12.05
CA THR A 559 -24.46 -22.98 -11.89
C THR A 559 -24.99 -23.39 -10.54
N CYS A 560 -25.56 -24.59 -10.43
CA CYS A 560 -26.11 -25.10 -9.18
C CYS A 560 -26.07 -26.64 -9.11
N LEU A 561 -25.64 -27.16 -7.97
CA LEU A 561 -25.80 -28.55 -7.58
C LEU A 561 -26.76 -28.63 -6.38
N TYR A 562 -27.83 -29.39 -6.52
CA TYR A 562 -28.81 -29.65 -5.48
C TYR A 562 -28.86 -31.13 -5.17
N ALA A 563 -28.59 -31.51 -3.91
CA ALA A 563 -28.55 -32.89 -3.46
C ALA A 563 -29.43 -33.09 -2.22
N VAL A 564 -30.32 -34.05 -2.24
CA VAL A 564 -31.22 -34.41 -1.13
C VAL A 564 -30.81 -35.75 -0.55
N TYR A 565 -30.43 -35.79 0.70
CA TYR A 565 -30.10 -37.00 1.43
C TYR A 565 -31.20 -37.38 2.40
N ASP A 566 -31.64 -38.66 2.32
CA ASP A 566 -32.59 -39.28 3.25
C ASP A 566 -31.83 -40.26 4.20
N PRO A 567 -31.77 -39.96 5.50
CA PRO A 567 -31.04 -40.79 6.45
C PRO A 567 -31.75 -42.12 6.77
N VAL A 568 -33.04 -42.25 6.42
CA VAL A 568 -33.81 -43.48 6.64
C VAL A 568 -33.55 -44.51 5.54
N SER A 569 -33.66 -44.08 4.29
CA SER A 569 -33.35 -44.92 3.13
C SER A 569 -31.89 -44.96 2.75
N ARG A 570 -31.09 -44.03 3.30
CA ARG A 570 -29.67 -43.78 2.97
C ARG A 570 -29.46 -43.46 1.49
N ARG A 571 -30.51 -42.95 0.81
CA ARG A 571 -30.43 -42.53 -0.57
C ARG A 571 -30.14 -41.04 -0.69
N CYS A 572 -29.30 -40.71 -1.64
CA CYS A 572 -29.04 -39.35 -2.05
C CYS A 572 -29.51 -39.19 -3.49
N ALA A 573 -30.46 -38.27 -3.70
CA ALA A 573 -30.92 -37.86 -5.01
C ALA A 573 -30.31 -36.53 -5.35
N MET A 574 -29.68 -36.39 -6.52
CA MET A 574 -28.97 -35.15 -6.90
C MET A 574 -29.19 -34.81 -8.37
N ALA A 575 -29.24 -33.50 -8.65
CA ALA A 575 -29.25 -32.96 -10.00
C ALA A 575 -28.33 -31.72 -10.06
N ARG A 576 -27.79 -31.47 -11.23
CA ARG A 576 -26.87 -30.33 -11.45
C ARG A 576 -27.24 -29.54 -12.70
N ALA A 577 -27.10 -28.22 -12.59
CA ALA A 577 -27.21 -27.25 -13.66
C ALA A 577 -25.83 -26.63 -13.95
N GLY A 578 -25.08 -27.20 -14.90
CA GLY A 578 -23.74 -26.70 -15.27
C GLY A 578 -22.65 -26.75 -14.18
N HIS A 579 -22.96 -27.27 -13.00
CA HIS A 579 -22.08 -27.26 -11.82
C HIS A 579 -21.14 -28.47 -11.78
N PRO A 580 -19.93 -28.37 -11.16
CA PRO A 580 -19.05 -29.51 -10.94
C PRO A 580 -19.72 -30.68 -10.22
N VAL A 581 -19.30 -31.91 -10.52
CA VAL A 581 -19.78 -33.12 -9.82
C VAL A 581 -19.26 -33.15 -8.38
N PRO A 582 -20.05 -33.60 -7.40
CA PRO A 582 -19.58 -33.71 -6.03
C PRO A 582 -18.57 -34.86 -5.91
N ALA A 583 -17.64 -34.74 -4.95
CA ALA A 583 -16.81 -35.87 -4.57
C ALA A 583 -17.47 -36.65 -3.43
N VAL A 584 -17.55 -37.97 -3.54
CA VAL A 584 -18.14 -38.89 -2.58
C VAL A 584 -17.06 -39.79 -2.01
N ALA A 585 -16.66 -39.55 -0.77
CA ALA A 585 -15.69 -40.38 -0.05
C ALA A 585 -16.43 -41.41 0.83
N MET A 586 -16.27 -42.68 0.47
CA MET A 586 -16.87 -43.79 1.19
C MET A 586 -16.12 -44.08 2.51
N PRO A 587 -16.74 -44.74 3.47
CA PRO A 587 -16.11 -45.06 4.76
C PRO A 587 -14.84 -45.93 4.65
N ASP A 588 -14.71 -46.65 3.56
CA ASP A 588 -13.52 -47.49 3.24
C ASP A 588 -12.35 -46.70 2.65
N GLY A 589 -12.51 -45.35 2.47
CA GLY A 589 -11.50 -44.50 1.86
C GLY A 589 -11.58 -44.40 0.34
N THR A 590 -12.51 -45.12 -0.31
CA THR A 590 -12.74 -44.95 -1.75
C THR A 590 -13.41 -43.62 -2.04
N VAL A 591 -12.87 -42.88 -3.01
CA VAL A 591 -13.45 -41.61 -3.46
C VAL A 591 -13.96 -41.75 -4.89
N VAL A 592 -15.25 -41.47 -5.06
CA VAL A 592 -15.98 -41.57 -6.33
C VAL A 592 -16.50 -40.20 -6.73
N PHE A 593 -16.41 -39.87 -8.01
CA PHE A 593 -17.16 -38.76 -8.62
C PHE A 593 -18.36 -39.42 -9.36
N PRO A 594 -19.58 -39.25 -8.85
CA PRO A 594 -20.75 -39.92 -9.45
C PRO A 594 -21.04 -39.35 -10.84
N ASP A 595 -21.51 -40.22 -11.73
CA ASP A 595 -21.97 -39.80 -13.06
C ASP A 595 -23.37 -39.18 -12.93
N VAL A 596 -23.37 -37.87 -12.63
CA VAL A 596 -24.56 -37.02 -12.60
C VAL A 596 -24.65 -36.30 -13.94
N PRO A 597 -25.75 -36.49 -14.72
CA PRO A 597 -25.89 -35.83 -16.01
C PRO A 597 -25.70 -34.32 -15.91
N ALA A 598 -24.93 -33.75 -16.83
CA ALA A 598 -24.69 -32.30 -16.88
C ALA A 598 -25.90 -31.62 -17.51
N GLY A 599 -26.82 -31.07 -16.72
CA GLY A 599 -27.80 -30.10 -17.22
C GLY A 599 -27.15 -28.78 -17.68
N PRO A 600 -27.84 -27.97 -18.48
CA PRO A 600 -27.38 -26.65 -18.87
C PRO A 600 -27.22 -25.75 -17.63
N PRO A 601 -26.32 -24.74 -17.66
CA PRO A 601 -26.35 -23.66 -16.66
C PRO A 601 -27.73 -23.01 -16.59
N LEU A 602 -28.11 -22.56 -15.41
CA LEU A 602 -29.37 -21.85 -15.18
C LEU A 602 -29.38 -20.52 -15.98
N GLY A 603 -30.51 -20.20 -16.57
CA GLY A 603 -30.74 -19.03 -17.39
C GLY A 603 -30.63 -19.29 -18.90
N LEU A 604 -30.18 -20.47 -19.32
CA LEU A 604 -30.13 -20.85 -20.75
C LEU A 604 -31.47 -21.41 -21.24
N GLY A 605 -32.27 -22.07 -20.39
CA GLY A 605 -33.57 -22.62 -20.73
C GLY A 605 -33.56 -23.84 -21.67
N GLY A 606 -34.72 -24.47 -21.80
CA GLY A 606 -35.05 -25.36 -22.91
C GLY A 606 -34.57 -26.81 -22.82
N LEU A 607 -33.85 -27.22 -21.78
CA LEU A 607 -33.45 -28.63 -21.56
C LEU A 607 -33.85 -29.07 -20.15
N PRO A 608 -34.36 -30.32 -20.01
CA PRO A 608 -34.70 -30.86 -18.70
C PRO A 608 -33.45 -31.18 -17.90
N PHE A 609 -33.58 -31.14 -16.57
CA PHE A 609 -32.57 -31.64 -15.65
C PHE A 609 -32.87 -33.10 -15.32
N GLU A 610 -31.86 -33.89 -15.04
CA GLU A 610 -31.97 -35.31 -14.73
C GLU A 610 -31.48 -35.59 -13.31
N VAL A 611 -32.17 -36.47 -12.58
CA VAL A 611 -31.84 -36.90 -11.23
C VAL A 611 -30.99 -38.16 -11.28
N THR A 612 -29.91 -38.15 -10.53
CA THR A 612 -29.17 -39.40 -10.21
C THR A 612 -29.40 -39.75 -8.74
N GLU A 613 -29.75 -41.00 -8.48
CA GLU A 613 -29.86 -41.53 -7.13
C GLU A 613 -28.74 -42.51 -6.82
N MET A 614 -28.20 -42.42 -5.61
CA MET A 614 -27.22 -43.35 -5.11
C MET A 614 -27.42 -43.66 -3.62
N GLU A 615 -27.07 -44.87 -3.20
CA GLU A 615 -27.07 -45.25 -1.79
C GLU A 615 -25.73 -44.83 -1.14
N LEU A 616 -25.82 -44.13 0.00
CA LEU A 616 -24.69 -43.66 0.76
C LEU A 616 -24.64 -44.34 2.11
N PRO A 617 -23.69 -45.24 2.36
CA PRO A 617 -23.45 -45.80 3.68
C PRO A 617 -23.24 -44.71 4.73
N GLU A 618 -23.56 -45.04 5.99
CA GLU A 618 -23.27 -44.16 7.10
C GLU A 618 -21.77 -43.85 7.20
N GLY A 619 -21.45 -42.56 7.44
CA GLY A 619 -20.07 -42.13 7.52
C GLY A 619 -19.49 -41.67 6.16
N THR A 620 -20.24 -41.82 5.07
CA THR A 620 -19.84 -41.27 3.75
C THR A 620 -19.72 -39.76 3.81
N VAL A 621 -18.68 -39.18 3.21
CA VAL A 621 -18.49 -37.75 3.12
C VAL A 621 -18.79 -37.28 1.70
N LEU A 622 -19.82 -36.41 1.56
CA LEU A 622 -20.04 -35.65 0.34
C LEU A 622 -19.28 -34.32 0.42
N ALA A 623 -18.52 -34.03 -0.61
CA ALA A 623 -17.89 -32.72 -0.79
C ALA A 623 -18.50 -32.04 -2.02
N LEU A 624 -19.25 -30.98 -1.81
CA LEU A 624 -19.80 -30.10 -2.83
C LEU A 624 -18.90 -28.85 -2.86
N TYR A 625 -18.57 -28.38 -4.04
CA TYR A 625 -17.61 -27.27 -4.22
C TYR A 625 -17.84 -26.54 -5.52
N THR A 626 -17.47 -25.26 -5.57
CA THR A 626 -17.45 -24.47 -6.79
C THR A 626 -16.16 -24.70 -7.57
N ASP A 627 -16.16 -24.34 -8.84
CA ASP A 627 -15.05 -24.56 -9.78
C ASP A 627 -13.75 -23.90 -9.32
N GLY A 628 -13.80 -22.74 -8.64
CA GLY A 628 -12.63 -22.08 -8.07
C GLY A 628 -11.80 -22.96 -7.12
N LEU A 629 -12.34 -24.07 -6.60
CA LEU A 629 -11.58 -25.04 -5.82
C LEU A 629 -10.66 -25.90 -6.68
N ILE A 630 -11.12 -26.30 -7.87
CA ILE A 630 -10.45 -27.26 -8.75
C ILE A 630 -9.76 -26.58 -9.92
N GLU A 631 -10.22 -25.38 -10.32
CA GLU A 631 -9.64 -24.57 -11.37
C GLU A 631 -8.68 -23.54 -10.77
N ALA A 632 -7.45 -23.52 -11.25
CA ALA A 632 -6.46 -22.51 -10.89
C ALA A 632 -5.52 -22.26 -12.07
N ARG A 633 -4.93 -21.06 -12.16
CA ARG A 633 -3.98 -20.73 -13.22
C ARG A 633 -2.84 -21.74 -13.30
N GLY A 634 -2.75 -22.45 -14.40
CA GLY A 634 -1.69 -23.44 -14.68
C GLY A 634 -1.97 -24.84 -14.12
N ARG A 635 -3.18 -25.13 -13.65
CA ARG A 635 -3.61 -26.48 -13.24
C ARG A 635 -4.86 -26.86 -14.02
N ASP A 636 -4.84 -28.06 -14.63
CA ASP A 636 -6.01 -28.64 -15.29
C ASP A 636 -7.05 -29.10 -14.25
N VAL A 637 -8.33 -29.07 -14.64
CA VAL A 637 -9.46 -29.57 -13.83
C VAL A 637 -9.22 -31.01 -13.36
N ASP A 638 -8.71 -31.86 -14.24
CA ASP A 638 -8.40 -33.26 -13.93
C ASP A 638 -7.34 -33.41 -12.83
N ASP A 639 -6.33 -32.55 -12.84
CA ASP A 639 -5.31 -32.48 -11.77
C ASP A 639 -5.92 -32.02 -10.44
N GLY A 640 -6.85 -31.04 -10.50
CA GLY A 640 -7.61 -30.57 -9.34
C GLY A 640 -8.46 -31.70 -8.72
N LEU A 641 -9.18 -32.45 -9.54
CA LEU A 641 -9.98 -33.60 -9.11
C LEU A 641 -9.11 -34.72 -8.56
N ALA A 642 -7.96 -34.99 -9.16
CA ALA A 642 -7.00 -35.99 -8.66
C ALA A 642 -6.44 -35.59 -7.28
N ALA A 643 -6.11 -34.30 -7.08
CA ALA A 643 -5.65 -33.79 -5.80
C ALA A 643 -6.75 -33.89 -4.73
N LEU A 644 -7.98 -33.49 -5.05
CA LEU A 644 -9.14 -33.60 -4.16
C LEU A 644 -9.38 -35.07 -3.75
N ARG A 645 -9.34 -35.98 -4.70
CA ARG A 645 -9.39 -37.43 -4.44
C ARG A 645 -8.30 -37.88 -3.46
N GLY A 646 -7.07 -37.42 -3.69
CA GLY A 646 -5.91 -37.75 -2.86
C GLY A 646 -6.03 -37.26 -1.41
N VAL A 647 -6.70 -36.13 -1.18
CA VAL A 647 -6.96 -35.61 0.17
C VAL A 647 -8.11 -36.36 0.83
N LEU A 648 -9.24 -36.53 0.14
CA LEU A 648 -10.45 -37.13 0.69
C LEU A 648 -10.30 -38.63 0.95
N SER A 649 -9.38 -39.33 0.28
CA SER A 649 -9.09 -40.75 0.55
C SER A 649 -8.38 -41.00 1.88
N ARG A 650 -7.91 -39.96 2.55
CA ARG A 650 -7.20 -40.03 3.84
C ARG A 650 -8.17 -39.75 4.99
N PRO A 651 -8.12 -40.54 6.08
CA PRO A 651 -8.94 -40.22 7.25
C PRO A 651 -8.53 -38.89 7.87
N ALA A 652 -9.50 -38.06 8.18
CA ALA A 652 -9.28 -36.79 8.88
C ALA A 652 -9.84 -36.86 10.30
N ALA A 653 -9.24 -36.13 11.24
CA ALA A 653 -9.67 -36.09 12.64
C ALA A 653 -11.09 -35.53 12.80
N SER A 654 -11.48 -34.59 11.93
CA SER A 654 -12.81 -33.96 11.89
C SER A 654 -13.11 -33.45 10.47
N LEU A 655 -14.39 -33.19 10.16
CA LEU A 655 -14.76 -32.53 8.89
C LEU A 655 -14.09 -31.15 8.74
N GLU A 656 -13.99 -30.38 9.81
CA GLU A 656 -13.31 -29.08 9.83
C GLU A 656 -11.84 -29.22 9.40
N SER A 657 -11.14 -30.20 9.96
CA SER A 657 -9.74 -30.49 9.59
C SER A 657 -9.61 -30.97 8.15
N ALA A 658 -10.60 -31.71 7.65
CA ALA A 658 -10.66 -32.13 6.25
C ALA A 658 -10.80 -30.94 5.30
N CYS A 659 -11.76 -30.03 5.59
CA CYS A 659 -11.92 -28.78 4.84
C CYS A 659 -10.62 -27.97 4.79
N ASP A 660 -9.94 -27.75 5.93
CA ASP A 660 -8.70 -27.00 6.00
C ASP A 660 -7.57 -27.68 5.22
N THR A 661 -7.55 -29.00 5.18
CA THR A 661 -6.55 -29.75 4.42
C THR A 661 -6.82 -29.67 2.91
N VAL A 662 -8.08 -29.76 2.50
CA VAL A 662 -8.48 -29.58 1.09
C VAL A 662 -8.04 -28.20 0.60
N LEU A 663 -8.38 -27.13 1.32
CA LEU A 663 -8.02 -25.78 0.93
C LEU A 663 -6.51 -25.56 0.83
N ARG A 664 -5.76 -26.00 1.85
CA ARG A 664 -4.28 -25.87 1.83
C ARG A 664 -3.59 -26.66 0.72
N THR A 665 -4.21 -27.76 0.26
CA THR A 665 -3.62 -28.61 -0.77
C THR A 665 -3.95 -28.14 -2.17
N LEU A 666 -5.16 -27.62 -2.35
CA LEU A 666 -5.68 -27.28 -3.68
C LEU A 666 -5.53 -25.79 -4.02
N LEU A 667 -5.48 -24.90 -3.03
CA LEU A 667 -5.46 -23.48 -3.31
C LEU A 667 -4.08 -22.86 -3.13
N PRO A 668 -3.71 -21.87 -3.96
CA PRO A 668 -2.61 -20.96 -3.69
C PRO A 668 -2.95 -20.05 -2.50
N ASP A 669 -1.96 -19.32 -1.98
CA ASP A 669 -2.15 -18.36 -0.88
C ASP A 669 -3.24 -17.31 -1.16
N GLN A 670 -3.48 -17.02 -2.44
CA GLN A 670 -4.54 -16.11 -2.89
C GLN A 670 -5.27 -16.75 -4.08
N PRO A 671 -6.52 -17.19 -3.92
CA PRO A 671 -7.30 -17.74 -5.01
C PRO A 671 -7.67 -16.66 -6.04
N ASP A 672 -7.68 -17.07 -7.31
CA ASP A 672 -8.06 -16.19 -8.44
C ASP A 672 -9.57 -16.03 -8.56
N ASP A 673 -10.35 -17.01 -8.05
CA ASP A 673 -11.81 -17.00 -8.03
C ASP A 673 -12.33 -17.31 -6.63
N ASP A 674 -13.63 -17.07 -6.42
CA ASP A 674 -14.31 -17.44 -5.19
C ASP A 674 -14.30 -18.96 -5.00
N VAL A 675 -14.27 -19.39 -3.76
CA VAL A 675 -14.30 -20.80 -3.41
C VAL A 675 -15.33 -21.06 -2.34
N ALA A 676 -16.35 -21.83 -2.68
CA ALA A 676 -17.27 -22.40 -1.72
C ALA A 676 -17.03 -23.91 -1.59
N LEU A 677 -16.85 -24.39 -0.38
CA LEU A 677 -16.71 -25.82 -0.04
C LEU A 677 -17.68 -26.18 1.06
N LEU A 678 -18.58 -27.14 0.78
CA LEU A 678 -19.49 -27.73 1.72
C LEU A 678 -19.20 -29.24 1.83
N MET A 679 -18.81 -29.67 3.01
CA MET A 679 -18.60 -31.08 3.31
C MET A 679 -19.68 -31.61 4.26
N ALA A 680 -20.32 -32.72 3.92
CA ALA A 680 -21.37 -33.35 4.72
C ALA A 680 -21.02 -34.81 4.94
N ARG A 681 -20.97 -35.25 6.22
CA ARG A 681 -20.81 -36.64 6.59
C ARG A 681 -22.18 -37.24 6.90
N THR A 682 -22.55 -38.28 6.17
CA THR A 682 -23.86 -38.92 6.34
C THR A 682 -23.97 -39.63 7.67
N ARG A 683 -25.16 -39.53 8.24
CA ARG A 683 -25.63 -40.34 9.38
C ARG A 683 -26.80 -41.18 8.91
N ALA A 684 -27.01 -42.36 9.50
CA ALA A 684 -28.16 -43.19 9.24
C ALA A 684 -29.11 -43.19 10.44
N LEU A 685 -30.39 -43.18 10.18
CA LEU A 685 -31.41 -43.42 11.18
C LEU A 685 -31.82 -44.90 11.09
N ASP A 686 -31.47 -45.68 12.09
CA ASP A 686 -31.71 -47.13 12.16
C ASP A 686 -33.07 -47.46 12.76
N ALA A 687 -33.39 -48.75 12.89
CA ALA A 687 -34.62 -49.25 13.46
C ALA A 687 -34.91 -48.79 14.90
N THR A 688 -33.89 -48.24 15.61
CA THR A 688 -34.15 -47.68 16.96
C THR A 688 -34.73 -46.27 16.89
N HIS A 689 -34.67 -45.65 15.75
CA HIS A 689 -35.14 -44.30 15.51
C HIS A 689 -36.33 -44.26 14.55
N VAL A 690 -36.58 -45.32 13.78
CA VAL A 690 -37.64 -45.39 12.75
C VAL A 690 -38.52 -46.61 12.97
N ALA A 691 -39.82 -46.41 12.96
CA ALA A 691 -40.82 -47.49 12.99
C ALA A 691 -41.79 -47.34 11.83
N THR A 692 -41.98 -48.41 11.05
CA THR A 692 -42.80 -48.38 9.84
C THR A 692 -43.82 -49.50 9.88
N TRP A 693 -45.02 -49.19 9.46
CA TRP A 693 -46.14 -50.17 9.39
C TRP A 693 -46.93 -49.99 8.11
N ASP A 694 -47.24 -51.10 7.45
CA ASP A 694 -48.24 -51.13 6.41
C ASP A 694 -49.64 -51.11 7.02
N VAL A 695 -50.48 -50.23 6.46
CA VAL A 695 -51.83 -49.98 6.94
C VAL A 695 -52.85 -50.51 5.91
N PRO A 696 -53.66 -51.47 6.28
CA PRO A 696 -54.76 -51.89 5.39
C PRO A 696 -55.68 -50.71 5.07
N PRO A 697 -56.25 -50.66 3.82
CA PRO A 697 -57.26 -49.63 3.44
C PRO A 697 -58.62 -49.90 4.03
N ASP A 698 -58.70 -50.16 5.35
CA ASP A 698 -59.87 -50.42 6.13
C ASP A 698 -59.99 -49.41 7.30
N PRO A 699 -61.13 -48.72 7.46
CA PRO A 699 -61.35 -47.83 8.58
C PRO A 699 -61.10 -48.47 9.96
N ALA A 700 -61.30 -49.78 10.11
CA ALA A 700 -61.01 -50.52 11.36
C ALA A 700 -59.47 -50.53 11.71
N ALA A 701 -58.59 -50.42 10.70
CA ALA A 701 -57.18 -50.41 10.90
C ALA A 701 -56.65 -49.17 11.64
N VAL A 702 -57.43 -48.02 11.64
CA VAL A 702 -57.02 -46.80 12.31
C VAL A 702 -56.81 -46.98 13.80
N ALA A 703 -57.67 -47.70 14.47
CA ALA A 703 -57.62 -47.99 15.90
C ALA A 703 -56.34 -48.83 16.25
N GLU A 704 -56.03 -49.84 15.42
CA GLU A 704 -54.86 -50.70 15.64
C GLU A 704 -53.56 -49.94 15.34
N THR A 705 -53.58 -49.13 14.30
CA THR A 705 -52.42 -48.27 13.91
C THR A 705 -52.10 -47.27 15.02
N ARG A 706 -53.09 -46.62 15.64
CA ARG A 706 -52.90 -45.79 16.82
C ARG A 706 -52.22 -46.54 18.00
N LYS A 707 -52.74 -47.75 18.33
CA LYS A 707 -52.17 -48.58 19.38
C LYS A 707 -50.70 -48.94 19.12
N LYS A 708 -50.34 -49.18 17.83
CA LYS A 708 -48.96 -49.45 17.42
C LYS A 708 -48.08 -48.26 17.63
N ALA A 709 -48.55 -47.06 17.19
CA ALA A 709 -47.82 -45.80 17.37
C ALA A 709 -47.59 -45.52 18.87
N ILE A 710 -48.61 -45.61 19.70
CA ILE A 710 -48.44 -45.32 21.17
C ILE A 710 -47.48 -46.31 21.81
N ARG A 711 -47.55 -47.60 21.46
CA ARG A 711 -46.62 -48.62 21.98
C ARG A 711 -45.18 -48.27 21.60
N GLN A 712 -45.00 -47.76 20.37
CA GLN A 712 -43.67 -47.36 19.91
C GLN A 712 -43.13 -46.14 20.67
N LEU A 713 -44.01 -45.16 20.93
CA LEU A 713 -43.63 -43.99 21.72
C LEU A 713 -43.26 -44.39 23.15
N ALA A 714 -43.98 -45.29 23.77
CA ALA A 714 -43.65 -45.82 25.09
C ALA A 714 -42.29 -46.56 25.06
N ALA A 715 -41.99 -47.35 24.01
CA ALA A 715 -40.71 -48.01 23.83
C ALA A 715 -39.57 -46.99 23.62
N TRP A 716 -39.84 -45.82 23.07
CA TRP A 716 -38.88 -44.73 22.91
C TRP A 716 -38.79 -43.80 24.11
N GLY A 717 -39.63 -43.98 25.17
CA GLY A 717 -39.69 -43.09 26.33
C GLY A 717 -40.30 -41.74 26.04
N LEU A 718 -41.21 -41.64 25.04
CA LEU A 718 -41.84 -40.42 24.56
C LEU A 718 -43.34 -40.36 24.94
N ASP A 719 -43.68 -40.75 26.18
CA ASP A 719 -45.06 -40.80 26.65
C ASP A 719 -45.76 -39.45 26.63
N GLU A 720 -45.03 -38.34 26.79
CA GLU A 720 -45.58 -36.98 26.72
C GLU A 720 -46.09 -36.62 25.31
N ALA A 721 -45.49 -37.20 24.27
CA ALA A 721 -45.91 -36.99 22.88
C ALA A 721 -47.13 -37.80 22.47
N ALA A 722 -47.51 -38.78 23.26
CA ALA A 722 -48.52 -39.79 22.89
C ALA A 722 -49.88 -39.20 22.53
N PHE A 723 -50.37 -38.23 23.29
CA PHE A 723 -51.72 -37.65 23.07
C PHE A 723 -51.81 -36.94 21.71
N VAL A 724 -50.82 -36.11 21.39
CA VAL A 724 -50.78 -35.37 20.10
C VAL A 724 -50.54 -36.34 18.95
N THR A 725 -49.61 -37.28 19.09
CA THR A 725 -49.33 -38.26 18.05
C THR A 725 -50.52 -39.18 17.77
N GLU A 726 -51.29 -39.54 18.80
CA GLU A 726 -52.51 -40.32 18.61
C GLU A 726 -53.53 -39.62 17.71
N LEU A 727 -53.71 -38.32 17.92
CA LEU A 727 -54.60 -37.51 17.09
C LEU A 727 -54.07 -37.37 15.66
N VAL A 728 -52.76 -37.04 15.52
CA VAL A 728 -52.11 -36.89 14.23
C VAL A 728 -52.20 -38.18 13.41
N VAL A 729 -51.85 -39.32 13.97
CA VAL A 729 -51.94 -40.62 13.33
C VAL A 729 -53.38 -40.92 12.93
N SER A 730 -54.36 -40.65 13.81
CA SER A 730 -55.78 -40.88 13.50
C SER A 730 -56.24 -40.08 12.28
N GLU A 731 -55.89 -38.80 12.25
CA GLU A 731 -56.31 -37.92 11.17
C GLU A 731 -55.61 -38.26 9.86
N LEU A 732 -54.28 -38.43 9.88
CA LEU A 732 -53.52 -38.70 8.67
C LEU A 732 -53.84 -40.05 8.07
N VAL A 733 -53.96 -41.10 8.89
CA VAL A 733 -54.30 -42.47 8.41
C VAL A 733 -55.73 -42.49 7.92
N THR A 734 -56.67 -41.83 8.60
CA THR A 734 -58.05 -41.71 8.13
C THR A 734 -58.18 -41.05 6.78
N ASN A 735 -57.41 -39.96 6.58
CA ASN A 735 -57.30 -39.24 5.32
C ASN A 735 -56.75 -40.12 4.20
N ALA A 736 -55.68 -40.89 4.48
CA ALA A 736 -55.06 -41.80 3.53
C ALA A 736 -56.02 -42.91 3.12
N ILE A 737 -56.79 -43.46 4.06
CA ILE A 737 -57.83 -44.52 3.76
C ILE A 737 -58.99 -43.92 2.97
N ARG A 738 -59.46 -42.73 3.30
CA ARG A 738 -60.63 -42.09 2.64
C ARG A 738 -60.30 -41.49 1.27
N TYR A 739 -59.17 -40.91 1.11
CA TYR A 739 -58.84 -40.03 -0.06
C TYR A 739 -57.57 -40.45 -0.78
N GLY A 740 -56.78 -41.38 -0.20
CA GLY A 740 -55.55 -41.93 -0.77
C GLY A 740 -55.87 -43.25 -1.57
N GLY A 741 -54.81 -43.95 -1.82
CA GLY A 741 -54.86 -45.30 -2.46
C GLY A 741 -53.85 -46.22 -1.81
N ALA A 742 -54.14 -47.56 -1.90
CA ALA A 742 -53.14 -48.54 -1.41
C ALA A 742 -51.93 -48.62 -2.36
N PRO A 743 -50.75 -48.85 -1.85
CA PRO A 743 -50.40 -49.19 -0.44
C PRO A 743 -50.43 -47.92 0.44
N ILE A 744 -50.86 -48.08 1.70
CA ILE A 744 -50.79 -47.05 2.74
C ILE A 744 -49.77 -47.49 3.76
N GLN A 745 -48.84 -46.54 4.13
CA GLN A 745 -47.83 -46.85 5.10
C GLN A 745 -47.75 -45.71 6.13
N LEU A 746 -47.69 -46.03 7.42
CA LEU A 746 -47.37 -45.14 8.51
C LEU A 746 -45.93 -45.33 8.89
N ARG A 747 -45.20 -44.20 9.03
CA ARG A 747 -43.83 -44.17 9.54
C ARG A 747 -43.73 -43.15 10.66
N LEU A 748 -43.09 -43.51 11.76
CA LEU A 748 -42.67 -42.61 12.83
C LEU A 748 -41.18 -42.52 12.82
N ILE A 749 -40.66 -41.33 12.92
CA ILE A 749 -39.21 -41.06 12.97
C ILE A 749 -38.95 -40.25 14.24
N ARG A 750 -38.06 -40.75 15.10
CA ARG A 750 -37.57 -40.07 16.28
C ARG A 750 -36.24 -39.41 15.97
N ASP A 751 -36.26 -38.13 15.85
CA ASP A 751 -35.10 -37.31 15.73
C ASP A 751 -35.13 -36.18 16.80
N ARG A 752 -34.77 -34.96 16.51
CA ARG A 752 -34.97 -33.77 17.37
C ARG A 752 -36.44 -33.50 17.62
N ASN A 753 -37.26 -33.79 16.61
CA ASN A 753 -38.71 -33.77 16.61
C ASN A 753 -39.21 -35.21 16.43
N LEU A 754 -40.44 -35.47 16.80
CA LEU A 754 -41.14 -36.67 16.39
C LEU A 754 -41.83 -36.39 15.07
N ILE A 755 -41.45 -37.09 14.03
CA ILE A 755 -42.05 -36.95 12.70
C ILE A 755 -42.99 -38.11 12.46
N CYS A 756 -44.24 -37.81 12.08
CA CYS A 756 -45.27 -38.76 11.68
C CYS A 756 -45.51 -38.60 10.18
N GLU A 757 -45.25 -39.65 9.40
CA GLU A 757 -45.48 -39.67 7.95
C GLU A 757 -46.51 -40.73 7.60
N VAL A 758 -47.45 -40.38 6.72
CA VAL A 758 -48.41 -41.31 6.13
C VAL A 758 -48.31 -41.21 4.62
N SER A 759 -47.87 -42.27 3.97
CA SER A 759 -47.72 -42.38 2.52
C SER A 759 -48.92 -43.14 1.93
N ASP A 760 -49.42 -42.69 0.77
CA ASP A 760 -50.45 -43.33 -0.01
C ASP A 760 -50.20 -43.20 -1.52
N ALA A 761 -50.89 -44.03 -2.35
CA ALA A 761 -50.67 -44.06 -3.79
C ALA A 761 -51.43 -42.98 -4.59
N SER A 762 -52.03 -41.97 -3.94
CA SER A 762 -52.76 -40.90 -4.63
C SER A 762 -51.88 -39.68 -4.87
N SER A 763 -51.88 -39.10 -6.05
CA SER A 763 -51.17 -37.87 -6.40
C SER A 763 -51.93 -36.58 -5.99
N THR A 764 -53.16 -36.72 -5.39
CA THR A 764 -53.98 -35.56 -5.04
C THR A 764 -53.48 -34.91 -3.75
N SER A 765 -52.99 -33.69 -3.82
CA SER A 765 -52.58 -32.93 -2.65
C SER A 765 -53.78 -32.51 -1.78
N PRO A 766 -53.71 -32.66 -0.46
CA PRO A 766 -54.72 -32.19 0.44
C PRO A 766 -54.76 -30.67 0.51
N HIS A 767 -55.99 -30.11 0.51
CA HIS A 767 -56.18 -28.67 0.71
C HIS A 767 -56.81 -28.38 2.08
N LEU A 768 -56.24 -27.45 2.83
CA LEU A 768 -56.83 -26.87 4.02
C LEU A 768 -58.15 -26.19 3.63
N ARG A 769 -59.28 -26.73 4.03
CA ARG A 769 -60.59 -26.06 3.91
C ARG A 769 -60.95 -25.44 5.26
N ARG A 770 -61.37 -24.19 5.30
CA ARG A 770 -62.16 -23.67 6.45
C ARG A 770 -63.46 -24.42 6.55
N ALA A 771 -63.56 -25.39 7.46
CA ALA A 771 -64.75 -26.07 7.75
C ALA A 771 -65.77 -25.05 8.30
N ARG A 772 -67.00 -25.01 7.77
CA ARG A 772 -68.14 -24.29 8.37
C ARG A 772 -68.51 -24.96 9.68
N THR A 773 -69.14 -24.25 10.60
CA THR A 773 -69.39 -24.64 11.98
C THR A 773 -70.23 -25.95 12.09
N PHE A 774 -70.82 -26.40 11.01
CA PHE A 774 -71.70 -27.60 10.94
C PHE A 774 -71.15 -28.74 10.07
N ASP A 775 -69.90 -28.62 9.50
CA ASP A 775 -69.36 -29.72 8.70
C ASP A 775 -68.69 -30.73 9.64
N GLU A 776 -69.22 -32.00 9.60
CA GLU A 776 -68.57 -33.14 10.32
C GLU A 776 -67.29 -33.64 9.70
N GLY A 777 -66.89 -33.11 8.51
CA GLY A 777 -65.65 -33.43 7.82
C GLY A 777 -64.78 -32.18 7.52
N GLY A 778 -63.47 -32.28 7.54
CA GLY A 778 -62.56 -31.26 7.08
C GLY A 778 -61.79 -30.49 8.21
N ARG A 779 -61.96 -30.91 9.47
CA ARG A 779 -61.22 -30.31 10.62
C ARG A 779 -59.91 -31.01 10.92
N GLY A 780 -59.67 -32.23 10.39
CA GLY A 780 -58.52 -33.03 10.79
C GLY A 780 -57.19 -32.43 10.48
N LEU A 781 -56.97 -31.92 9.26
CA LEU A 781 -55.71 -31.25 8.92
C LEU A 781 -55.53 -29.89 9.63
N LEU A 782 -56.59 -29.19 9.99
CA LEU A 782 -56.54 -28.00 10.81
C LEU A 782 -56.06 -28.33 12.23
N LEU A 783 -56.51 -29.43 12.80
CA LEU A 783 -56.10 -29.92 14.11
C LEU A 783 -54.61 -30.34 14.06
N VAL A 784 -54.17 -31.04 13.01
CA VAL A 784 -52.78 -31.38 12.80
C VAL A 784 -51.93 -30.09 12.77
N ALA A 785 -52.35 -29.10 11.97
CA ALA A 785 -51.65 -27.83 11.83
C ALA A 785 -51.53 -27.03 13.16
N GLN A 786 -52.53 -27.19 14.05
CA GLN A 786 -52.55 -26.50 15.36
C GLN A 786 -51.72 -27.21 16.44
N LEU A 787 -51.58 -28.52 16.32
CA LEU A 787 -50.97 -29.38 17.35
C LEU A 787 -49.51 -29.72 17.01
N THR A 788 -49.05 -29.40 15.80
CA THR A 788 -47.68 -29.72 15.34
C THR A 788 -46.92 -28.45 15.04
N GLN A 789 -45.61 -28.57 15.07
CA GLN A 789 -44.64 -27.49 14.74
C GLN A 789 -44.66 -27.16 13.26
N GLY A 790 -44.82 -28.19 12.43
CA GLY A 790 -44.92 -28.13 10.99
C GLY A 790 -45.69 -29.31 10.45
N TRP A 791 -46.29 -29.13 9.31
CA TRP A 791 -46.90 -30.20 8.55
C TRP A 791 -46.85 -29.88 7.05
N GLY A 792 -46.92 -30.87 6.20
CA GLY A 792 -46.93 -30.65 4.76
C GLY A 792 -47.23 -31.91 3.96
N THR A 793 -47.11 -31.78 2.64
CA THR A 793 -47.29 -32.89 1.70
C THR A 793 -46.10 -32.95 0.77
N ARG A 794 -45.56 -34.14 0.57
CA ARG A 794 -44.52 -34.45 -0.36
C ARG A 794 -45.02 -35.37 -1.44
N GLN A 795 -44.79 -35.05 -2.70
CA GLN A 795 -45.06 -35.98 -3.82
C GLN A 795 -43.95 -37.02 -3.93
N THR A 796 -44.31 -38.22 -4.28
CA THR A 796 -43.37 -39.32 -4.52
C THR A 796 -43.69 -39.94 -5.89
N LEU A 797 -42.76 -40.71 -6.46
CA LEU A 797 -42.96 -41.38 -7.75
C LEU A 797 -44.22 -42.30 -7.74
N THR A 798 -44.64 -42.78 -6.60
CA THR A 798 -45.76 -43.75 -6.45
C THR A 798 -47.00 -43.17 -5.77
N GLY A 799 -47.03 -41.88 -5.44
CA GLY A 799 -48.14 -41.25 -4.73
C GLY A 799 -47.68 -40.01 -3.93
N LYS A 800 -48.18 -39.87 -2.70
CA LYS A 800 -47.81 -38.78 -1.81
C LYS A 800 -47.50 -39.22 -0.40
N THR A 801 -46.76 -38.42 0.35
CA THR A 801 -46.56 -38.55 1.80
C THR A 801 -47.06 -37.30 2.47
N ILE A 802 -47.98 -37.43 3.44
CA ILE A 802 -48.37 -36.32 4.35
C ILE A 802 -47.58 -36.50 5.63
N TRP A 803 -46.89 -35.48 6.06
CA TRP A 803 -46.07 -35.50 7.24
C TRP A 803 -46.47 -34.42 8.26
N ALA A 804 -46.18 -34.67 9.51
CA ALA A 804 -46.34 -33.72 10.61
C ALA A 804 -45.23 -33.88 11.62
N GLU A 805 -44.68 -32.73 12.09
CA GLU A 805 -43.58 -32.68 13.06
C GLU A 805 -44.04 -32.16 14.40
N GLN A 806 -43.75 -32.88 15.44
CA GLN A 806 -44.05 -32.53 16.81
C GLN A 806 -42.77 -32.29 17.59
N ALA A 807 -42.66 -31.15 18.30
CA ALA A 807 -41.52 -30.87 19.16
C ALA A 807 -41.42 -31.90 20.29
N LEU A 808 -40.24 -32.41 20.50
CA LEU A 808 -39.91 -33.19 21.71
C LEU A 808 -39.38 -32.23 22.78
N SER A 809 -39.97 -32.29 24.01
CA SER A 809 -39.42 -31.54 25.11
C SER A 809 -37.94 -31.95 25.34
N PRO A 810 -37.01 -31.04 25.58
CA PRO A 810 -35.67 -31.45 25.93
C PRO A 810 -35.71 -32.30 27.18
N PRO A 811 -34.88 -33.37 27.29
CA PRO A 811 -34.82 -34.20 28.51
C PRO A 811 -34.57 -33.30 29.71
N SER A 812 -35.52 -33.30 30.66
CA SER A 812 -35.42 -32.58 31.92
C SER A 812 -34.09 -32.94 32.57
N SER A 813 -33.16 -31.97 32.70
CA SER A 813 -31.94 -32.16 33.45
C SER A 813 -32.29 -32.68 34.83
N PRO A 814 -31.69 -33.75 35.33
CA PRO A 814 -31.98 -34.23 36.64
C PRO A 814 -31.68 -33.10 37.65
N THR A 815 -32.69 -32.67 38.36
CA THR A 815 -32.58 -31.72 39.46
C THR A 815 -31.51 -32.24 40.40
N PRO A 816 -30.47 -31.46 40.77
CA PRO A 816 -29.55 -31.90 41.78
C PRO A 816 -30.35 -32.10 43.09
N LYS A 817 -30.33 -33.34 43.63
CA LYS A 817 -30.82 -33.62 44.95
C LYS A 817 -29.98 -32.75 45.91
N THR A 818 -30.62 -31.74 46.47
CA THR A 818 -30.09 -31.07 47.68
C THR A 818 -30.22 -32.04 48.84
N ASP A 819 -29.06 -32.62 49.27
CA ASP A 819 -28.87 -33.14 50.62
C ASP A 819 -28.51 -31.97 51.56
#